data_b6defb125970cdffb7e6f191e055e693
#
_entry.id   b6defb125970cdffb7e6f191e055e693
#
_cell.length_a   1.000
_cell.length_b   1.000
_cell.length_c   1.000
_cell.angle_alpha   90.00
_cell.angle_beta   90.00
_cell.angle_gamma   90.00
#
_symmetry.space_group_name_H-M   'P 1'
#
loop_
_entity.id
_entity.type
_entity.pdbx_description
1 polymer ?
#
loop_
_entity_poly.entity_id
_entity_poly.type
_entity_poly.pdbx_seq_one_letter_code
_entity_poly.pdbx_strand_id
1 'polypeptide(L)'
;MKKRYNAILLLIFFLYLGQVNAQQIDQVYNQKIKDFTTDKRFLPQSLLDLVVHPNIPSPLKHFGHIIGEEGHVHRTSEIYAYYQQLAETSPMVHMQEMGETEEGRKFYLIVIGDEKSIQNLDQYKTQTALLADARKTSVEEAEKIIETAKPIYYVSAGMHATEMGAPEMLMELAYRLVTSEAVHIKEIRENIITVINPVSEPDGWDKQVDWYYRHTKGRELFDDGFPRSVPYWGKYVFHDNNRDGLQVSQAITKSIFKGFFEFHPTVMLDLHESVPLLYVSTGTGPYNDFVDPITQSEWQVMGNHDVAEVAAQGMPGAFTWAFYDGWWPGYGIWVANNHNSNGRFYETYGNAGADTYLRDLSTSRYAGDLATSKEWYRPDPATPQVLWSFRNNINYTQTGVIASLSYAANNGKMLLRNFYKKGFNSVEKGRTEGPKAFTIAKAQRDPAMVAYLANQLMVQGIEVHESADEYLVLSEQPYRNLLVSLMTPQAYPKDAKFPPYDAIAWTLPNLYGVEVDALGELDGKNLSSYKLLTEEVKYDGKVDGSGNAFIHTYQAQNNVLPALYALKQQNKNAGITVLKKTESINEKVFPAGSVIITKTNLNQIKQLAETFGLDFEASSADFSRFEQKSINLPRVAIYHTWYNTQDEGWSRYTFEQRGIPYTSIDKDELKAGNLKSKYDVILIPRVRGNAKMFINGVDSKFGPMPYTQTAEFPSHGVPASTSDMTGGPGFGGIEHLRKFVQDGGLLIALENSAAIMAELGLAPELSPVSSGSLFHPGSIVMAKVRKSSSPIVNGYPEEFSIFRGNGPLLQTNKYNRDLMLVQYGSKPLKDEIPYEGPILGMTDKPKSEKVEAKEEKSKPYVVAGMVRNEQEIIGHGTVFNVPVGRGNVLAFTFDPLHRFLNHHDAPMVWNALINWDGLR
;
A
#
# COMPACT_ATOMS: atom_id res chain seq x y z
N MET A 1 74.84 -31.57 18.82
CA MET A 1 74.17 -30.27 19.32
C MET A 1 73.32 -29.61 18.22
N LYS A 2 73.72 -29.43 16.98
CA LYS A 2 72.89 -28.74 15.93
C LYS A 2 71.54 -29.40 15.63
N LYS A 3 71.34 -30.73 15.71
CA LYS A 3 70.03 -31.37 15.50
C LYS A 3 68.97 -31.11 16.63
N ARG A 4 69.42 -30.83 17.86
CA ARG A 4 68.48 -30.50 18.95
C ARG A 4 67.98 -29.03 18.91
N TYR A 5 68.88 -28.13 18.42
CA TYR A 5 68.46 -26.72 18.27
C TYR A 5 67.41 -26.52 17.18
N ASN A 6 67.50 -27.25 16.05
CA ASN A 6 66.48 -27.18 14.98
C ASN A 6 65.14 -27.79 15.39
N ALA A 7 65.16 -28.84 16.27
CA ALA A 7 63.89 -29.38 16.80
C ALA A 7 63.16 -28.44 17.76
N ILE A 8 63.95 -27.72 18.57
CA ILE A 8 63.41 -26.72 19.53
C ILE A 8 62.94 -25.46 18.79
N LEU A 9 63.62 -25.02 17.74
CA LEU A 9 63.16 -23.89 16.89
C LEU A 9 61.88 -24.25 16.09
N LEU A 10 61.78 -25.48 15.62
CA LEU A 10 60.57 -25.96 14.98
C LEU A 10 59.37 -26.10 15.96
N LEU A 11 59.65 -26.54 17.21
CA LEU A 11 58.61 -26.61 18.24
C LEU A 11 58.17 -25.20 18.71
N ILE A 12 59.08 -24.24 18.80
CA ILE A 12 58.77 -22.85 19.12
C ILE A 12 58.02 -22.19 17.95
N PHE A 13 58.37 -22.49 16.71
CA PHE A 13 57.67 -22.02 15.52
C PHE A 13 56.25 -22.62 15.40
N PHE A 14 56.05 -23.89 15.77
CA PHE A 14 54.75 -24.53 15.85
C PHE A 14 53.93 -24.03 17.06
N LEU A 15 54.56 -23.63 18.16
CA LEU A 15 53.88 -23.00 19.31
C LEU A 15 53.46 -21.52 19.01
N TYR A 16 54.17 -20.85 18.11
CA TYR A 16 53.78 -19.50 17.65
C TYR A 16 52.73 -19.50 16.55
N LEU A 17 52.60 -20.61 15.80
CA LEU A 17 51.51 -20.79 14.80
C LEU A 17 50.21 -21.34 15.40
N GLY A 18 50.15 -21.60 16.71
CA GLY A 18 49.02 -22.24 17.38
C GLY A 18 48.16 -21.34 18.26
N GLN A 19 48.38 -20.03 18.27
CA GLN A 19 47.38 -19.13 18.84
C GLN A 19 46.42 -18.60 17.77
N VAL A 20 45.66 -19.50 17.16
CA VAL A 20 44.30 -19.13 16.77
C VAL A 20 43.58 -18.88 18.09
N ASN A 21 43.44 -17.63 18.51
CA ASN A 21 42.60 -17.27 19.62
C ASN A 21 41.19 -17.73 19.26
N ALA A 22 40.81 -18.93 19.67
CA ALA A 22 39.43 -19.39 19.55
C ALA A 22 38.58 -18.34 20.32
N GLN A 23 37.62 -17.73 19.62
CA GLN A 23 36.73 -16.78 20.24
C GLN A 23 36.05 -17.41 21.45
N GLN A 24 35.92 -16.64 22.53
CA GLN A 24 35.23 -17.11 23.72
C GLN A 24 33.72 -17.13 23.49
N ILE A 25 33.15 -18.34 23.49
CA ILE A 25 31.70 -18.56 23.42
C ILE A 25 31.02 -17.96 24.67
N ASP A 26 29.96 -17.21 24.47
CA ASP A 26 29.10 -16.70 25.54
C ASP A 26 28.22 -17.83 26.09
N GLN A 27 28.73 -18.52 27.10
CA GLN A 27 28.02 -19.67 27.71
C GLN A 27 26.67 -19.26 28.31
N VAL A 28 26.56 -18.06 28.87
CA VAL A 28 25.33 -17.59 29.52
C VAL A 28 24.26 -17.29 28.45
N TYR A 29 24.61 -16.54 27.40
CA TYR A 29 23.71 -16.23 26.32
C TYR A 29 23.20 -17.51 25.62
N ASN A 30 24.12 -18.38 25.23
CA ASN A 30 23.79 -19.62 24.53
C ASN A 30 23.00 -20.60 25.40
N GLN A 31 23.19 -20.59 26.72
CA GLN A 31 22.35 -21.39 27.61
C GLN A 31 20.92 -20.82 27.67
N LYS A 32 20.73 -19.49 27.78
CA LYS A 32 19.42 -18.85 27.72
C LYS A 32 18.72 -19.11 26.37
N ILE A 33 19.42 -19.14 25.24
CA ILE A 33 18.85 -19.56 23.95
C ILE A 33 18.19 -20.95 24.07
N LYS A 34 18.88 -21.89 24.70
CA LYS A 34 18.36 -23.27 24.95
C LYS A 34 17.16 -23.26 25.88
N ASP A 35 17.18 -22.46 26.91
CA ASP A 35 16.17 -22.41 27.96
C ASP A 35 14.84 -21.84 27.44
N PHE A 36 14.89 -20.81 26.56
CA PHE A 36 13.71 -20.16 25.99
C PHE A 36 13.24 -20.81 24.67
N THR A 37 14.02 -21.74 24.09
CA THR A 37 13.58 -22.54 22.94
C THR A 37 12.70 -23.67 23.43
N THR A 38 11.40 -23.57 23.21
CA THR A 38 10.42 -24.54 23.75
C THR A 38 10.28 -25.82 22.93
N ASP A 39 10.71 -25.81 21.67
CA ASP A 39 10.76 -26.98 20.82
C ASP A 39 12.17 -27.12 20.22
N LYS A 40 12.87 -28.19 20.58
CA LYS A 40 14.26 -28.44 20.21
C LYS A 40 14.50 -28.56 18.70
N ARG A 41 13.47 -28.83 17.92
CA ARG A 41 13.54 -28.84 16.45
C ARG A 41 13.83 -27.44 15.88
N PHE A 42 13.52 -26.38 16.63
CA PHE A 42 13.82 -24.99 16.24
C PHE A 42 15.06 -24.41 16.93
N LEU A 43 15.99 -25.30 17.33
CA LEU A 43 17.27 -24.94 17.93
C LEU A 43 18.43 -25.49 17.10
N PRO A 44 18.83 -24.86 16.01
CA PRO A 44 19.99 -25.31 15.24
C PRO A 44 21.29 -25.07 16.00
N GLN A 45 22.24 -26.01 15.89
CA GLN A 45 23.52 -25.89 16.55
C GLN A 45 24.31 -24.65 16.11
N SER A 46 24.12 -24.21 14.87
CA SER A 46 24.77 -23.04 14.28
C SER A 46 24.42 -21.72 14.98
N LEU A 47 23.33 -21.65 15.75
CA LEU A 47 22.98 -20.47 16.52
C LEU A 47 23.55 -20.46 17.95
N LEU A 48 24.14 -21.58 18.42
CA LEU A 48 24.73 -21.72 19.74
C LEU A 48 26.22 -21.37 19.78
N ASP A 49 26.66 -20.46 18.93
CA ASP A 49 28.03 -20.01 18.74
C ASP A 49 28.22 -18.51 19.02
N LEU A 50 27.24 -17.86 19.66
CA LEU A 50 27.40 -16.46 20.05
C LEU A 50 28.59 -16.28 20.96
N VAL A 51 29.39 -15.25 20.68
CA VAL A 51 30.69 -15.02 21.36
C VAL A 51 30.61 -13.84 22.31
N VAL A 52 31.48 -13.79 23.28
CA VAL A 52 31.77 -12.60 24.08
C VAL A 52 32.75 -11.73 23.29
N HIS A 53 32.41 -10.49 23.05
CA HIS A 53 33.33 -9.50 22.50
C HIS A 53 33.74 -8.48 23.57
N PRO A 54 35.03 -8.15 23.76
CA PRO A 54 35.48 -7.31 24.84
C PRO A 54 34.90 -5.89 24.80
N ASN A 55 34.74 -5.33 23.60
CA ASN A 55 34.37 -3.92 23.40
C ASN A 55 32.94 -3.75 22.87
N ILE A 56 32.39 -4.74 22.16
CA ILE A 56 31.07 -4.67 21.56
C ILE A 56 30.08 -5.38 22.49
N PRO A 57 29.05 -4.70 23.00
CA PRO A 57 28.10 -5.30 23.93
C PRO A 57 27.14 -6.24 23.20
N SER A 58 26.95 -7.45 23.74
CA SER A 58 25.86 -8.32 23.29
C SER A 58 24.49 -7.74 23.71
N PRO A 59 23.39 -8.18 23.09
CA PRO A 59 22.05 -7.80 23.55
C PRO A 59 21.84 -8.07 25.05
N LEU A 60 22.32 -9.23 25.55
CA LEU A 60 22.23 -9.54 26.97
C LEU A 60 22.95 -8.50 27.85
N LYS A 61 24.10 -8.02 27.42
CA LYS A 61 24.84 -6.99 28.14
C LYS A 61 24.16 -5.62 28.09
N HIS A 62 23.50 -5.31 26.97
CA HIS A 62 22.81 -4.03 26.75
C HIS A 62 21.47 -3.97 27.48
N PHE A 63 20.62 -5.00 27.27
CA PHE A 63 19.22 -5.02 27.76
C PHE A 63 19.05 -5.73 29.11
N GLY A 64 20.01 -6.56 29.53
CA GLY A 64 19.89 -7.42 30.71
C GLY A 64 19.20 -8.76 30.47
N HIS A 65 18.69 -9.00 29.27
CA HIS A 65 18.06 -10.25 28.81
C HIS A 65 18.47 -10.53 27.36
N ILE A 66 18.23 -11.76 26.89
CA ILE A 66 18.54 -12.13 25.50
C ILE A 66 17.38 -11.72 24.57
N ILE A 67 17.67 -11.61 23.29
CA ILE A 67 16.64 -11.46 22.28
C ILE A 67 15.78 -12.72 22.24
N GLY A 68 14.45 -12.55 22.20
CA GLY A 68 13.48 -13.65 22.24
C GLY A 68 13.25 -14.25 23.63
N GLU A 69 13.73 -13.63 24.70
CA GLU A 69 13.35 -13.97 26.08
C GLU A 69 11.87 -13.67 26.30
N GLU A 70 11.13 -14.59 26.88
CA GLU A 70 9.69 -14.46 27.09
C GLU A 70 9.32 -13.20 27.86
N GLY A 71 8.31 -12.49 27.39
CA GLY A 71 7.80 -11.27 28.02
C GLY A 71 8.60 -10.01 27.76
N HIS A 72 9.58 -10.03 26.85
CA HIS A 72 10.43 -8.88 26.52
C HIS A 72 10.35 -8.52 25.04
N VAL A 73 9.95 -7.28 24.76
CA VAL A 73 9.99 -6.61 23.45
C VAL A 73 10.38 -5.16 23.64
N HIS A 74 11.04 -4.54 22.64
CA HIS A 74 11.67 -3.23 22.75
C HIS A 74 10.97 -2.19 21.87
N ARG A 75 10.83 -0.96 22.39
CA ARG A 75 10.41 0.18 21.56
C ARG A 75 11.52 0.59 20.60
N THR A 76 11.15 1.32 19.55
CA THR A 76 12.11 1.81 18.54
C THR A 76 13.25 2.61 19.16
N SER A 77 13.00 3.38 20.21
CA SER A 77 14.04 4.13 20.93
C SER A 77 15.10 3.22 21.56
N GLU A 78 14.71 2.05 22.08
CA GLU A 78 15.62 1.05 22.66
C GLU A 78 16.39 0.30 21.59
N ILE A 79 15.68 -0.12 20.49
CA ILE A 79 16.27 -0.76 19.33
C ILE A 79 17.35 0.14 18.70
N TYR A 80 17.02 1.42 18.45
CA TYR A 80 17.97 2.35 17.85
C TYR A 80 19.13 2.71 18.78
N ALA A 81 18.92 2.79 20.11
CA ALA A 81 19.99 2.97 21.07
C ALA A 81 21.01 1.82 21.03
N TYR A 82 20.53 0.59 20.86
CA TYR A 82 21.42 -0.57 20.68
C TYR A 82 22.24 -0.49 19.39
N TYR A 83 21.62 -0.16 18.25
CA TYR A 83 22.33 0.00 16.98
C TYR A 83 23.32 1.18 17.02
N GLN A 84 22.96 2.27 17.67
CA GLN A 84 23.87 3.40 17.90
C GLN A 84 25.12 2.93 18.68
N GLN A 85 24.92 2.13 19.73
CA GLN A 85 26.03 1.59 20.50
C GLN A 85 26.90 0.63 19.66
N LEU A 86 26.31 -0.21 18.79
CA LEU A 86 27.08 -1.03 17.86
C LEU A 86 27.91 -0.17 16.91
N ALA A 87 27.37 0.91 16.36
CA ALA A 87 28.07 1.81 15.46
C ALA A 87 29.20 2.56 16.16
N GLU A 88 29.03 2.94 17.44
CA GLU A 88 30.06 3.60 18.25
C GLU A 88 31.21 2.67 18.65
N THR A 89 30.94 1.37 18.78
CA THR A 89 31.91 0.39 19.29
C THR A 89 32.56 -0.47 18.21
N SER A 90 32.10 -0.38 16.96
CA SER A 90 32.60 -1.18 15.84
C SER A 90 32.75 -0.38 14.54
N PRO A 91 33.94 -0.39 13.91
CA PRO A 91 34.16 0.23 12.61
C PRO A 91 33.46 -0.50 11.45
N MET A 92 32.83 -1.62 11.72
CA MET A 92 32.08 -2.45 10.74
C MET A 92 30.61 -2.09 10.66
N VAL A 93 30.17 -1.08 11.42
CA VAL A 93 28.76 -0.63 11.45
C VAL A 93 28.67 0.86 11.13
N HIS A 94 27.79 1.21 10.24
CA HIS A 94 27.41 2.59 9.96
C HIS A 94 25.90 2.75 10.15
N MET A 95 25.45 3.74 10.90
CA MET A 95 24.04 4.07 11.12
C MET A 95 23.71 5.36 10.42
N GLN A 96 22.65 5.34 9.58
CA GLN A 96 22.25 6.46 8.74
C GLN A 96 20.78 6.80 8.95
N GLU A 97 20.48 8.08 9.22
CA GLU A 97 19.11 8.60 9.28
C GLU A 97 18.56 8.82 7.86
N MET A 98 17.37 8.30 7.59
CA MET A 98 16.71 8.38 6.28
C MET A 98 15.55 9.36 6.24
N GLY A 99 14.98 9.73 7.38
CA GLY A 99 13.83 10.62 7.50
C GLY A 99 13.05 10.42 8.80
N GLU A 100 11.82 10.87 8.78
CA GLU A 100 10.88 10.76 9.90
C GLU A 100 9.55 10.17 9.42
N THR A 101 8.85 9.47 10.33
CA THR A 101 7.49 8.99 10.13
C THR A 101 6.47 10.13 10.22
N GLU A 102 5.20 9.84 9.96
CA GLU A 102 4.09 10.79 10.10
C GLU A 102 3.86 11.28 11.54
N GLU A 103 4.33 10.54 12.54
CA GLU A 103 4.28 10.93 13.97
C GLU A 103 5.61 11.47 14.47
N GLY A 104 6.61 11.65 13.60
CA GLY A 104 7.91 12.27 13.90
C GLY A 104 8.95 11.35 14.52
N ARG A 105 8.78 10.02 14.47
CA ARG A 105 9.82 9.06 14.84
C ARG A 105 10.88 8.97 13.75
N LYS A 106 12.12 8.75 14.14
CA LYS A 106 13.23 8.63 13.18
C LYS A 106 13.18 7.29 12.45
N PHE A 107 13.62 7.33 11.22
CA PHE A 107 13.81 6.18 10.35
C PHE A 107 15.29 5.99 10.09
N TYR A 108 15.84 4.81 10.43
CA TYR A 108 17.27 4.52 10.31
C TYR A 108 17.54 3.31 9.43
N LEU A 109 18.66 3.37 8.71
CA LEU A 109 19.31 2.22 8.10
C LEU A 109 20.64 1.92 8.81
N ILE A 110 20.91 0.64 9.00
CA ILE A 110 22.13 0.14 9.62
C ILE A 110 22.92 -0.63 8.56
N VAL A 111 24.10 -0.19 8.25
CA VAL A 111 24.97 -0.79 7.24
C VAL A 111 26.06 -1.58 7.91
N ILE A 112 26.21 -2.86 7.59
CA ILE A 112 27.18 -3.78 8.15
C ILE A 112 28.03 -4.39 7.02
N GLY A 113 29.34 -4.38 7.22
CA GLY A 113 30.33 -4.99 6.33
C GLY A 113 31.67 -5.12 7.03
N ASP A 114 32.69 -5.62 6.35
CA ASP A 114 34.05 -5.51 6.87
C ASP A 114 34.46 -4.02 6.99
N GLU A 115 35.44 -3.71 7.81
CA GLU A 115 35.90 -2.35 8.04
C GLU A 115 36.25 -1.62 6.74
N LYS A 116 36.89 -2.31 5.79
CA LYS A 116 37.23 -1.75 4.49
C LYS A 116 35.99 -1.40 3.68
N SER A 117 34.94 -2.23 3.76
CA SER A 117 33.66 -1.96 3.06
C SER A 117 32.97 -0.73 3.61
N ILE A 118 32.93 -0.57 4.94
CA ILE A 118 32.32 0.62 5.57
C ILE A 118 33.13 1.87 5.25
N GLN A 119 34.46 1.82 5.30
CA GLN A 119 35.31 2.95 4.91
C GLN A 119 35.17 3.37 3.46
N ASN A 120 34.81 2.45 2.56
CA ASN A 120 34.66 2.70 1.13
C ASN A 120 33.19 2.57 0.67
N LEU A 121 32.22 2.78 1.53
CA LEU A 121 30.81 2.56 1.27
C LEU A 121 30.31 3.34 0.03
N ASP A 122 30.70 4.58 -0.15
CA ASP A 122 30.32 5.43 -1.28
C ASP A 122 30.85 4.88 -2.62
N GLN A 123 32.01 4.21 -2.61
CA GLN A 123 32.52 3.53 -3.80
C GLN A 123 31.59 2.39 -4.20
N TYR A 124 31.14 1.56 -3.24
CA TYR A 124 30.23 0.44 -3.53
C TYR A 124 28.85 0.92 -3.98
N LYS A 125 28.31 1.97 -3.35
CA LYS A 125 27.07 2.63 -3.80
C LYS A 125 27.21 3.14 -5.23
N THR A 126 28.32 3.77 -5.58
CA THR A 126 28.60 4.22 -6.95
C THR A 126 28.67 3.07 -7.94
N GLN A 127 29.31 1.96 -7.58
CA GLN A 127 29.42 0.78 -8.41
C GLN A 127 28.05 0.14 -8.70
N THR A 128 27.19 -0.01 -7.66
CA THR A 128 25.84 -0.54 -7.87
C THR A 128 24.95 0.42 -8.67
N ALA A 129 25.05 1.73 -8.47
CA ALA A 129 24.35 2.74 -9.27
C ALA A 129 24.77 2.70 -10.76
N LEU A 130 26.06 2.51 -11.07
CA LEU A 130 26.54 2.32 -12.43
C LEU A 130 26.01 1.04 -13.08
N LEU A 131 25.89 -0.05 -12.31
CA LEU A 131 25.31 -1.30 -12.80
C LEU A 131 23.79 -1.21 -12.99
N ALA A 132 23.11 -0.31 -12.29
CA ALA A 132 21.67 -0.10 -12.42
C ALA A 132 21.27 0.53 -13.76
N ASP A 133 22.17 1.27 -14.44
CA ASP A 133 21.87 1.96 -15.70
C ASP A 133 22.82 1.53 -16.83
N ALA A 134 22.39 0.55 -17.61
CA ALA A 134 23.13 0.01 -18.73
C ALA A 134 23.34 1.00 -19.91
N ARG A 135 22.73 2.19 -19.89
CA ARG A 135 23.02 3.25 -20.86
C ARG A 135 24.33 4.00 -20.52
N LYS A 136 24.68 4.01 -19.23
CA LYS A 136 25.89 4.67 -18.69
C LYS A 136 27.10 3.74 -18.60
N THR A 137 26.87 2.42 -18.63
CA THR A 137 27.89 1.39 -18.39
C THR A 137 27.83 0.35 -19.50
N SER A 138 28.88 0.23 -20.29
CA SER A 138 28.99 -0.84 -21.29
C SER A 138 29.18 -2.22 -20.64
N VAL A 139 28.97 -3.30 -21.41
CA VAL A 139 29.15 -4.68 -20.92
C VAL A 139 30.59 -4.90 -20.40
N GLU A 140 31.58 -4.38 -21.09
CA GLU A 140 32.99 -4.51 -20.71
C GLU A 140 33.33 -3.73 -19.43
N GLU A 141 32.73 -2.58 -19.23
CA GLU A 141 32.87 -1.79 -18.01
C GLU A 141 32.12 -2.45 -16.85
N ALA A 142 30.91 -2.97 -17.09
CA ALA A 142 30.15 -3.71 -16.09
C ALA A 142 30.92 -4.92 -15.54
N GLU A 143 31.55 -5.74 -16.41
CA GLU A 143 32.37 -6.87 -15.96
C GLU A 143 33.58 -6.42 -15.11
N LYS A 144 34.23 -5.27 -15.44
CA LYS A 144 35.31 -4.72 -14.60
C LYS A 144 34.78 -4.24 -13.22
N ILE A 145 33.61 -3.63 -13.18
CA ILE A 145 32.98 -3.23 -11.91
C ILE A 145 32.66 -4.47 -11.09
N ILE A 146 32.03 -5.49 -11.68
CA ILE A 146 31.63 -6.75 -11.01
C ILE A 146 32.83 -7.48 -10.37
N GLU A 147 34.03 -7.37 -10.94
CA GLU A 147 35.23 -8.00 -10.35
C GLU A 147 35.61 -7.40 -8.97
N THR A 148 35.24 -6.14 -8.69
CA THR A 148 35.62 -5.42 -7.48
C THR A 148 34.45 -4.98 -6.61
N ALA A 149 33.24 -4.96 -7.15
CA ALA A 149 32.04 -4.58 -6.44
C ALA A 149 31.60 -5.70 -5.46
N LYS A 150 30.86 -5.29 -4.44
CA LYS A 150 30.14 -6.20 -3.53
C LYS A 150 28.64 -6.04 -3.74
N PRO A 151 27.86 -7.13 -3.75
CA PRO A 151 26.41 -7.03 -3.68
C PRO A 151 25.99 -6.28 -2.43
N ILE A 152 25.00 -5.42 -2.56
CA ILE A 152 24.31 -4.82 -1.42
C ILE A 152 23.04 -5.63 -1.18
N TYR A 153 22.91 -6.17 0.03
CA TYR A 153 21.78 -6.96 0.47
C TYR A 153 20.98 -6.16 1.50
N TYR A 154 19.75 -5.79 1.16
CA TYR A 154 18.88 -5.02 2.03
C TYR A 154 17.91 -5.96 2.77
N VAL A 155 17.83 -5.85 4.09
CA VAL A 155 16.87 -6.60 4.92
C VAL A 155 15.99 -5.62 5.66
N SER A 156 14.66 -5.77 5.53
CA SER A 156 13.67 -4.97 6.25
C SER A 156 12.80 -5.82 7.17
N ALA A 157 12.29 -5.22 8.24
CA ALA A 157 11.38 -5.85 9.19
C ALA A 157 10.43 -4.82 9.82
N GLY A 158 9.38 -5.29 10.50
CA GLY A 158 8.49 -4.45 11.29
C GLY A 158 7.66 -3.45 10.47
N MET A 159 7.28 -3.82 9.25
CA MET A 159 6.31 -3.05 8.47
C MET A 159 4.91 -3.20 9.06
N HIS A 160 4.53 -4.39 9.47
CA HIS A 160 3.28 -4.66 10.16
C HIS A 160 3.50 -4.74 11.68
N ALA A 161 2.73 -3.98 12.44
CA ALA A 161 2.96 -3.78 13.87
C ALA A 161 2.98 -5.06 14.71
N THR A 162 2.19 -6.07 14.37
CA THR A 162 2.09 -7.33 15.11
C THR A 162 3.22 -8.33 14.83
N GLU A 163 4.08 -8.05 13.88
CA GLU A 163 5.13 -8.97 13.40
C GLU A 163 6.43 -8.71 14.15
N MET A 164 6.47 -9.16 15.42
CA MET A 164 7.43 -8.68 16.41
C MET A 164 8.77 -9.42 16.39
N GLY A 165 8.87 -10.61 15.81
CA GLY A 165 10.08 -11.42 15.87
C GLY A 165 11.24 -10.87 15.05
N ALA A 166 10.97 -10.43 13.84
CA ALA A 166 12.03 -10.05 12.92
C ALA A 166 12.79 -8.76 13.33
N PRO A 167 12.15 -7.66 13.79
CA PRO A 167 12.88 -6.50 14.32
C PRO A 167 13.80 -6.85 15.50
N GLU A 168 13.33 -7.69 16.39
CA GLU A 168 14.11 -8.20 17.53
C GLU A 168 15.26 -9.08 17.04
N MET A 169 14.98 -10.04 16.14
CA MET A 169 15.99 -10.94 15.57
C MET A 169 17.15 -10.18 14.93
N LEU A 170 16.86 -9.09 14.22
CA LEU A 170 17.86 -8.30 13.50
C LEU A 170 18.89 -7.67 14.44
N MET A 171 18.55 -7.39 15.70
CA MET A 171 19.53 -6.92 16.70
C MET A 171 20.56 -8.01 17.04
N GLU A 172 20.12 -9.25 17.26
CA GLU A 172 21.03 -10.38 17.53
C GLU A 172 21.84 -10.73 16.28
N LEU A 173 21.21 -10.71 15.11
CA LEU A 173 21.91 -10.95 13.84
C LEU A 173 23.02 -9.91 13.61
N ALA A 174 22.73 -8.63 13.86
CA ALA A 174 23.73 -7.56 13.73
C ALA A 174 24.94 -7.81 14.65
N TYR A 175 24.69 -8.14 15.91
CA TYR A 175 25.79 -8.52 16.83
C TYR A 175 26.60 -9.70 16.30
N ARG A 176 25.94 -10.76 15.81
CA ARG A 176 26.59 -11.94 15.23
C ARG A 176 27.43 -11.57 14.00
N LEU A 177 26.88 -10.79 13.07
CA LEU A 177 27.58 -10.34 11.87
C LEU A 177 28.84 -9.54 12.19
N VAL A 178 28.82 -8.76 13.26
CA VAL A 178 29.94 -7.88 13.65
C VAL A 178 31.00 -8.59 14.48
N THR A 179 30.62 -9.62 15.25
CA THR A 179 31.52 -10.22 16.25
C THR A 179 32.00 -11.62 15.92
N SER A 180 31.22 -12.43 15.18
CA SER A 180 31.58 -13.83 14.94
C SER A 180 32.67 -13.97 13.88
N GLU A 181 33.65 -14.82 14.17
CA GLU A 181 34.71 -15.28 13.23
C GLU A 181 34.40 -16.68 12.65
N ALA A 182 33.17 -17.19 12.84
CA ALA A 182 32.73 -18.37 12.14
C ALA A 182 32.81 -18.15 10.62
N VAL A 183 33.34 -19.15 9.89
CA VAL A 183 33.72 -19.01 8.46
C VAL A 183 32.60 -18.41 7.64
N HIS A 184 31.35 -18.94 7.74
CA HIS A 184 30.22 -18.47 6.98
C HIS A 184 29.80 -17.03 7.34
N ILE A 185 29.90 -16.61 8.61
CA ILE A 185 29.60 -15.23 9.03
C ILE A 185 30.68 -14.26 8.52
N LYS A 186 31.93 -14.69 8.59
CA LYS A 186 33.05 -13.92 8.05
C LYS A 186 32.92 -13.73 6.54
N GLU A 187 32.58 -14.79 5.80
CA GLU A 187 32.32 -14.71 4.35
C GLU A 187 31.19 -13.77 4.01
N ILE A 188 30.08 -13.75 4.77
CA ILE A 188 29.00 -12.76 4.61
C ILE A 188 29.56 -11.35 4.76
N ARG A 189 30.22 -11.08 5.88
CA ARG A 189 30.77 -9.74 6.21
C ARG A 189 31.81 -9.26 5.20
N GLU A 190 32.64 -10.18 4.65
CA GLU A 190 33.70 -9.83 3.70
C GLU A 190 33.22 -9.71 2.25
N ASN A 191 32.16 -10.40 1.85
CA ASN A 191 31.76 -10.52 0.46
C ASN A 191 30.53 -9.70 0.07
N ILE A 192 29.69 -9.29 1.05
CA ILE A 192 28.52 -8.45 0.79
C ILE A 192 28.46 -7.26 1.76
N ILE A 193 27.65 -6.29 1.43
CA ILE A 193 27.26 -5.19 2.33
C ILE A 193 25.81 -5.45 2.74
N THR A 194 25.58 -5.64 4.03
CA THR A 194 24.23 -5.85 4.58
C THR A 194 23.65 -4.53 5.06
N VAL A 195 22.54 -4.09 4.48
CA VAL A 195 21.76 -2.92 4.91
C VAL A 195 20.55 -3.44 5.66
N ILE A 196 20.40 -3.06 6.91
CA ILE A 196 19.28 -3.44 7.78
C ILE A 196 18.37 -2.23 7.98
N ASN A 197 17.09 -2.37 7.62
CA ASN A 197 16.00 -1.53 8.08
C ASN A 197 15.33 -2.25 9.26
N PRO A 198 15.67 -1.93 10.49
CA PRO A 198 15.26 -2.74 11.63
C PRO A 198 13.78 -2.62 11.95
N VAL A 199 13.17 -1.47 11.69
CA VAL A 199 11.73 -1.23 11.88
C VAL A 199 11.22 -0.32 10.77
N SER A 200 10.51 -0.88 9.81
CA SER A 200 10.01 -0.15 8.64
C SER A 200 8.85 0.79 8.98
N GLU A 201 8.02 0.46 9.99
CA GLU A 201 6.92 1.31 10.48
C GLU A 201 7.07 1.59 11.99
N PRO A 202 7.93 2.56 12.36
CA PRO A 202 8.21 2.87 13.77
C PRO A 202 6.99 3.28 14.59
N ASP A 203 6.00 3.97 13.98
CA ASP A 203 4.80 4.42 14.67
C ASP A 203 3.92 3.25 15.10
N GLY A 204 3.65 2.35 14.18
CA GLY A 204 2.86 1.16 14.43
C GLY A 204 3.55 0.17 15.37
N TRP A 205 4.86 0.04 15.22
CA TRP A 205 5.68 -0.81 16.09
C TRP A 205 5.57 -0.40 17.55
N ASP A 206 5.85 0.86 17.87
CA ASP A 206 5.77 1.35 19.26
C ASP A 206 4.36 1.22 19.85
N LYS A 207 3.33 1.43 19.03
CA LYS A 207 1.94 1.20 19.44
C LYS A 207 1.66 -0.25 19.80
N GLN A 208 2.21 -1.20 19.03
CA GLN A 208 2.04 -2.63 19.32
C GLN A 208 2.86 -3.07 20.54
N VAL A 209 4.06 -2.53 20.75
CA VAL A 209 4.83 -2.76 21.99
C VAL A 209 4.05 -2.29 23.21
N ASP A 210 3.50 -1.07 23.17
CA ASP A 210 2.64 -0.55 24.22
C ASP A 210 1.36 -1.40 24.39
N TRP A 211 0.77 -1.89 23.28
CA TRP A 211 -0.39 -2.77 23.29
C TRP A 211 -0.09 -4.11 23.98
N TYR A 212 1.08 -4.69 23.65
CA TYR A 212 1.55 -5.93 24.26
C TYR A 212 1.66 -5.77 25.77
N TYR A 213 2.39 -4.78 26.25
CA TYR A 213 2.57 -4.56 27.69
C TYR A 213 1.28 -4.20 28.42
N ARG A 214 0.38 -3.49 27.77
CA ARG A 214 -0.86 -3.01 28.39
C ARG A 214 -1.96 -4.08 28.44
N HIS A 215 -2.08 -4.91 27.39
CA HIS A 215 -3.28 -5.72 27.19
C HIS A 215 -3.03 -7.20 26.98
N THR A 216 -1.91 -7.62 26.40
CA THR A 216 -1.74 -9.00 25.94
C THR A 216 -0.68 -9.80 26.67
N LYS A 217 0.29 -9.16 27.31
CA LYS A 217 1.38 -9.83 28.07
C LYS A 217 0.80 -10.73 29.16
N GLY A 218 1.25 -12.00 29.18
CA GLY A 218 0.87 -12.96 30.20
C GLY A 218 -0.54 -13.52 30.04
N ARG A 219 -1.21 -13.34 28.89
CA ARG A 219 -2.47 -14.03 28.62
C ARG A 219 -2.23 -15.51 28.36
N GLU A 220 -3.01 -16.37 29.02
CA GLU A 220 -2.82 -17.82 28.95
C GLU A 220 -3.21 -18.45 27.61
N LEU A 221 -4.23 -17.88 26.92
CA LEU A 221 -4.78 -18.43 25.68
C LEU A 221 -4.53 -17.48 24.51
N PHE A 222 -4.10 -18.04 23.38
CA PHE A 222 -3.98 -17.28 22.14
C PHE A 222 -5.32 -17.09 21.43
N ASP A 223 -6.13 -18.15 21.34
CA ASP A 223 -7.36 -18.19 20.56
C ASP A 223 -8.62 -17.90 21.39
N ASP A 224 -8.53 -17.01 22.38
CA ASP A 224 -9.65 -16.58 23.22
C ASP A 224 -10.55 -15.52 22.56
N GLY A 225 -10.15 -15.05 21.37
CA GLY A 225 -10.80 -13.98 20.60
C GLY A 225 -10.47 -12.57 21.10
N PHE A 226 -9.50 -12.43 21.99
CA PHE A 226 -9.02 -11.13 22.44
C PHE A 226 -8.23 -10.44 21.31
N PRO A 227 -8.41 -9.12 21.06
CA PRO A 227 -7.65 -8.40 20.06
C PRO A 227 -6.14 -8.39 20.34
N ARG A 228 -5.37 -9.13 19.55
CA ARG A 228 -3.91 -9.21 19.68
C ARG A 228 -3.21 -8.02 19.01
N SER A 229 -3.90 -7.35 18.10
CA SER A 229 -3.42 -6.22 17.33
C SER A 229 -3.89 -4.91 17.93
N VAL A 230 -2.99 -3.96 18.02
CA VAL A 230 -3.32 -2.55 18.20
C VAL A 230 -4.21 -2.07 17.03
N PRO A 231 -5.17 -1.12 17.24
CA PRO A 231 -6.10 -0.70 16.19
C PRO A 231 -5.46 0.10 15.04
N TYR A 232 -4.28 0.68 15.23
CA TYR A 232 -3.57 1.48 14.25
C TYR A 232 -2.12 1.02 14.07
N TRP A 233 -1.73 0.67 12.83
CA TRP A 233 -0.36 0.28 12.46
C TRP A 233 0.41 1.45 11.84
N GLY A 234 0.31 2.60 12.39
CA GLY A 234 0.82 3.87 11.93
C GLY A 234 -0.20 4.97 12.17
N LYS A 235 -0.03 6.13 11.56
CA LYS A 235 -1.01 7.23 11.63
C LYS A 235 -2.28 6.95 10.81
N TYR A 236 -2.17 6.20 9.70
CA TYR A 236 -3.26 6.03 8.73
C TYR A 236 -3.67 4.57 8.54
N VAL A 237 -3.12 3.88 7.61
CA VAL A 237 -3.70 2.87 6.73
C VAL A 237 -3.60 1.42 7.21
N PHE A 238 -3.33 1.16 8.47
CA PHE A 238 -3.23 -0.18 9.04
C PHE A 238 -2.34 -1.10 8.18
N HIS A 239 -2.81 -2.31 7.82
CA HIS A 239 -2.08 -3.28 7.00
C HIS A 239 -1.72 -2.76 5.59
N ASP A 240 -2.44 -1.77 5.07
CA ASP A 240 -2.17 -1.18 3.74
C ASP A 240 -0.95 -0.24 3.70
N ASN A 241 -0.19 -0.10 4.82
CA ASN A 241 1.13 0.49 4.78
C ASN A 241 2.08 -0.29 3.83
N ASN A 242 1.80 -1.60 3.61
CA ASN A 242 2.45 -2.43 2.60
C ASN A 242 1.66 -2.46 1.27
N ARG A 243 0.97 -1.39 0.89
CA ARG A 243 0.25 -1.24 -0.40
C ARG A 243 0.49 0.10 -1.06
N ASP A 244 1.42 0.88 -0.53
CA ASP A 244 1.72 2.24 -0.97
C ASP A 244 2.87 2.32 -2.01
N GLY A 245 3.39 1.19 -2.48
CA GLY A 245 4.54 1.15 -3.39
C GLY A 245 4.29 1.70 -4.79
N LEU A 246 3.03 1.90 -5.21
CA LEU A 246 2.71 2.59 -6.46
C LEU A 246 2.59 4.10 -6.26
N GLN A 247 1.96 4.53 -5.18
CA GLN A 247 1.71 5.94 -4.86
C GLN A 247 2.93 6.61 -4.24
N VAL A 248 3.72 5.86 -3.45
CA VAL A 248 4.85 6.35 -2.66
C VAL A 248 4.43 7.58 -1.85
N SER A 249 3.27 7.48 -1.21
CA SER A 249 2.60 8.63 -0.62
C SER A 249 2.97 8.84 0.84
N GLN A 250 3.17 7.75 1.60
CA GLN A 250 3.47 7.79 3.02
C GLN A 250 4.96 7.98 3.30
N ALA A 251 5.30 8.57 4.45
CA ALA A 251 6.67 8.85 4.84
C ALA A 251 7.55 7.60 4.89
N ILE A 252 7.01 6.47 5.38
CA ILE A 252 7.73 5.20 5.42
C ILE A 252 8.09 4.71 4.02
N THR A 253 7.16 4.76 3.07
CA THR A 253 7.39 4.33 1.70
C THR A 253 8.42 5.22 1.01
N LYS A 254 8.32 6.55 1.20
CA LYS A 254 9.32 7.51 0.71
C LYS A 254 10.71 7.20 1.26
N SER A 255 10.81 6.84 2.55
CA SER A 255 12.09 6.48 3.18
C SER A 255 12.66 5.16 2.63
N ILE A 256 11.81 4.16 2.38
CA ILE A 256 12.22 2.89 1.74
C ILE A 256 12.74 3.15 0.31
N PHE A 257 12.00 3.94 -0.50
CA PHE A 257 12.41 4.30 -1.86
C PHE A 257 13.71 5.10 -1.87
N LYS A 258 13.85 6.07 -0.97
CA LYS A 258 15.11 6.82 -0.82
C LYS A 258 16.28 5.87 -0.51
N GLY A 259 16.10 4.94 0.42
CA GLY A 259 17.11 3.91 0.74
C GLY A 259 17.42 3.02 -0.46
N PHE A 260 16.40 2.58 -1.19
CA PHE A 260 16.60 1.78 -2.41
C PHE A 260 17.43 2.53 -3.46
N PHE A 261 17.07 3.76 -3.82
CA PHE A 261 17.80 4.53 -4.83
C PHE A 261 19.18 5.03 -4.37
N GLU A 262 19.41 5.11 -3.06
CA GLU A 262 20.73 5.44 -2.54
C GLU A 262 21.69 4.24 -2.61
N PHE A 263 21.21 3.03 -2.31
CA PHE A 263 22.06 1.84 -2.21
C PHE A 263 22.02 0.94 -3.45
N HIS A 264 20.98 1.00 -4.27
CA HIS A 264 20.75 0.11 -5.40
C HIS A 264 21.03 -1.36 -5.03
N PRO A 265 20.33 -1.93 -4.04
CA PRO A 265 20.58 -3.28 -3.55
C PRO A 265 20.31 -4.30 -4.66
N THR A 266 21.16 -5.31 -4.76
CA THR A 266 20.95 -6.43 -5.71
C THR A 266 19.86 -7.37 -5.24
N VAL A 267 19.69 -7.48 -3.91
CA VAL A 267 18.65 -8.28 -3.25
C VAL A 267 18.02 -7.46 -2.13
N MET A 268 16.70 -7.49 -2.03
CA MET A 268 15.94 -7.05 -0.86
C MET A 268 15.15 -8.22 -0.27
N LEU A 269 15.16 -8.33 1.04
CA LEU A 269 14.39 -9.31 1.81
C LEU A 269 13.56 -8.59 2.85
N ASP A 270 12.23 -8.73 2.76
CA ASP A 270 11.29 -8.18 3.73
C ASP A 270 10.79 -9.29 4.67
N LEU A 271 10.79 -9.04 5.96
CA LEU A 271 10.49 -10.04 6.98
C LEU A 271 9.14 -9.78 7.62
N HIS A 272 8.21 -10.71 7.40
CA HIS A 272 6.83 -10.69 7.87
C HIS A 272 6.49 -11.90 8.76
N GLU A 273 5.31 -11.86 9.39
CA GLU A 273 4.80 -12.93 10.25
C GLU A 273 3.29 -13.15 10.06
N SER A 274 2.90 -14.16 9.31
CA SER A 274 1.47 -14.48 9.15
C SER A 274 1.15 -15.96 9.04
N VAL A 275 2.09 -16.78 8.55
CA VAL A 275 1.83 -18.18 8.22
C VAL A 275 2.57 -19.14 9.14
N PRO A 276 2.08 -20.38 9.32
CA PRO A 276 2.77 -21.38 10.12
C PRO A 276 4.18 -21.70 9.62
N LEU A 277 5.11 -21.52 10.53
CA LEU A 277 6.52 -21.81 10.50
C LEU A 277 7.32 -20.85 9.60
N LEU A 278 7.71 -21.18 8.37
CA LEU A 278 8.46 -20.28 7.53
C LEU A 278 8.11 -20.46 6.05
N TYR A 279 7.53 -19.43 5.47
CA TYR A 279 7.39 -19.28 4.04
C TYR A 279 8.53 -18.42 3.49
N VAL A 280 9.18 -18.91 2.45
CA VAL A 280 10.20 -18.18 1.69
C VAL A 280 9.66 -17.92 0.29
N SER A 281 9.39 -16.67 -0.05
CA SER A 281 8.57 -16.32 -1.20
C SER A 281 9.14 -16.74 -2.55
N THR A 282 8.35 -17.51 -3.29
CA THR A 282 8.49 -17.72 -4.73
C THR A 282 7.18 -17.49 -5.47
N GLY A 283 6.04 -17.61 -4.78
CA GLY A 283 4.69 -17.40 -5.31
C GLY A 283 4.14 -18.57 -6.14
N THR A 284 2.80 -18.63 -6.20
CA THR A 284 2.07 -19.63 -6.99
C THR A 284 1.95 -19.27 -8.47
N GLY A 285 2.18 -18.00 -8.83
CA GLY A 285 1.74 -17.44 -10.11
C GLY A 285 0.20 -17.26 -10.20
N PRO A 286 -0.30 -16.54 -11.25
CA PRO A 286 0.51 -15.97 -12.31
C PRO A 286 1.46 -14.90 -11.80
N TYR A 287 2.65 -14.80 -12.39
CA TYR A 287 3.59 -13.73 -12.09
C TYR A 287 3.32 -12.51 -12.97
N ASN A 288 3.67 -11.33 -12.47
CA ASN A 288 3.59 -10.08 -13.21
C ASN A 288 4.42 -10.18 -14.51
N ASP A 289 3.78 -9.92 -15.64
CA ASP A 289 4.36 -10.07 -16.98
C ASP A 289 5.55 -9.13 -17.25
N PHE A 290 5.66 -8.06 -16.47
CA PHE A 290 6.70 -7.04 -16.65
C PHE A 290 7.95 -7.29 -15.81
N VAL A 291 7.93 -8.26 -14.88
CA VAL A 291 9.13 -8.67 -14.13
C VAL A 291 10.05 -9.48 -15.03
N ASP A 292 11.34 -9.11 -15.06
CA ASP A 292 12.32 -9.83 -15.89
C ASP A 292 12.39 -11.32 -15.50
N PRO A 293 12.42 -12.27 -16.46
CA PRO A 293 12.49 -13.71 -16.18
C PRO A 293 13.67 -14.12 -15.30
N ILE A 294 14.77 -13.34 -15.31
CA ILE A 294 15.92 -13.58 -14.42
C ILE A 294 15.48 -13.42 -12.96
N THR A 295 14.71 -12.37 -12.62
CA THR A 295 14.20 -12.16 -11.25
C THR A 295 13.32 -13.31 -10.80
N GLN A 296 12.38 -13.75 -11.65
CA GLN A 296 11.51 -14.90 -11.33
C GLN A 296 12.32 -16.19 -11.09
N SER A 297 13.40 -16.39 -11.87
CA SER A 297 14.30 -17.54 -11.69
C SER A 297 15.12 -17.40 -10.39
N GLU A 298 15.58 -16.20 -10.07
CA GLU A 298 16.30 -15.92 -8.82
C GLU A 298 15.42 -16.19 -7.58
N TRP A 299 14.11 -15.86 -7.61
CA TRP A 299 13.19 -16.22 -6.53
C TRP A 299 13.18 -17.71 -6.27
N GLN A 300 13.10 -18.54 -7.34
CA GLN A 300 13.06 -20.00 -7.23
C GLN A 300 14.38 -20.57 -6.69
N VAL A 301 15.52 -20.12 -7.22
CA VAL A 301 16.83 -20.61 -6.80
C VAL A 301 17.10 -20.26 -5.34
N MET A 302 16.92 -19.00 -4.95
CA MET A 302 17.16 -18.56 -3.57
C MET A 302 16.15 -19.17 -2.59
N GLY A 303 14.86 -19.24 -2.97
CA GLY A 303 13.84 -19.84 -2.11
C GLY A 303 14.09 -21.32 -1.83
N ASN A 304 14.45 -22.10 -2.84
CA ASN A 304 14.78 -23.52 -2.64
C ASN A 304 16.09 -23.71 -1.88
N HIS A 305 17.08 -22.82 -2.08
CA HIS A 305 18.29 -22.83 -1.27
C HIS A 305 17.98 -22.63 0.21
N ASP A 306 17.18 -21.60 0.54
CA ASP A 306 16.85 -21.27 1.93
C ASP A 306 16.08 -22.41 2.60
N VAL A 307 15.12 -23.04 1.90
CA VAL A 307 14.42 -24.24 2.42
C VAL A 307 15.37 -25.40 2.65
N ALA A 308 16.33 -25.63 1.74
CA ALA A 308 17.31 -26.70 1.88
C ALA A 308 18.23 -26.49 3.08
N GLU A 309 18.72 -25.26 3.29
CA GLU A 309 19.57 -24.91 4.43
C GLU A 309 18.84 -25.04 5.77
N VAL A 310 17.59 -24.57 5.85
CA VAL A 310 16.74 -24.70 7.04
C VAL A 310 16.49 -26.17 7.35
N ALA A 311 16.19 -26.99 6.34
CA ALA A 311 16.02 -28.44 6.50
C ALA A 311 17.34 -29.14 6.89
N ALA A 312 18.48 -28.70 6.36
CA ALA A 312 19.81 -29.25 6.76
C ALA A 312 20.13 -28.96 8.23
N GLN A 313 19.58 -27.89 8.80
CA GLN A 313 19.64 -27.60 10.25
C GLN A 313 18.63 -28.42 11.07
N GLY A 314 17.82 -29.26 10.45
CA GLY A 314 16.80 -30.11 11.09
C GLY A 314 15.53 -29.36 11.51
N MET A 315 15.27 -28.19 10.96
CA MET A 315 14.11 -27.35 11.27
C MET A 315 12.95 -27.64 10.30
N PRO A 316 11.81 -28.18 10.78
CA PRO A 316 10.69 -28.56 9.90
C PRO A 316 9.80 -27.35 9.55
N GLY A 317 9.05 -27.50 8.47
CA GLY A 317 7.94 -26.62 8.12
C GLY A 317 8.28 -25.48 7.17
N ALA A 318 9.54 -25.34 6.75
CA ALA A 318 9.90 -24.36 5.74
C ALA A 318 9.33 -24.73 4.36
N PHE A 319 8.78 -23.76 3.63
CA PHE A 319 8.19 -23.99 2.33
C PHE A 319 8.32 -22.78 1.40
N THR A 320 8.30 -23.07 0.10
CA THR A 320 8.17 -22.10 -0.99
C THR A 320 6.72 -22.12 -1.49
N TRP A 321 6.40 -21.40 -2.54
CA TRP A 321 5.16 -21.51 -3.30
C TRP A 321 3.89 -21.37 -2.41
N ALA A 322 2.69 -21.69 -2.82
CA ALA A 322 1.47 -21.92 -2.04
C ALA A 322 0.81 -20.76 -1.26
N PHE A 323 1.34 -19.58 -1.20
CA PHE A 323 0.78 -18.48 -0.40
C PHE A 323 0.49 -17.22 -1.21
N TYR A 324 1.41 -16.78 -2.04
CA TYR A 324 1.45 -15.51 -2.75
C TYR A 324 1.52 -15.73 -4.27
N ASP A 325 1.01 -14.82 -5.11
CA ASP A 325 1.01 -14.99 -6.56
C ASP A 325 2.14 -14.25 -7.29
N GLY A 326 2.62 -13.11 -6.80
CA GLY A 326 3.64 -12.31 -7.50
C GLY A 326 3.09 -11.43 -8.61
N TRP A 327 1.83 -11.01 -8.54
CA TRP A 327 1.18 -10.19 -9.55
C TRP A 327 1.18 -8.69 -9.21
N TRP A 328 0.67 -8.30 -8.04
CA TRP A 328 0.52 -6.90 -7.63
C TRP A 328 1.89 -6.22 -7.38
N PRO A 329 2.23 -5.10 -8.06
CA PRO A 329 3.56 -4.48 -7.95
C PRO A 329 3.65 -3.40 -6.87
N GLY A 330 2.64 -3.20 -6.06
CA GLY A 330 2.53 -2.08 -5.11
C GLY A 330 2.90 -2.41 -3.67
N TYR A 331 3.49 -3.57 -3.37
CA TYR A 331 4.06 -3.86 -2.03
C TYR A 331 5.36 -3.08 -1.81
N GLY A 332 5.74 -2.80 -0.56
CA GLY A 332 6.98 -2.11 -0.23
C GLY A 332 8.22 -2.79 -0.83
N ILE A 333 8.32 -4.12 -0.71
CA ILE A 333 9.43 -4.90 -1.28
C ILE A 333 9.48 -4.86 -2.82
N TRP A 334 8.37 -4.56 -3.48
CA TRP A 334 8.32 -4.51 -4.94
C TRP A 334 9.09 -3.35 -5.54
N VAL A 335 9.52 -2.37 -4.73
CA VAL A 335 10.51 -1.40 -5.20
C VAL A 335 11.73 -2.11 -5.81
N ALA A 336 12.16 -3.24 -5.25
CA ALA A 336 13.25 -4.05 -5.80
C ALA A 336 12.87 -4.69 -7.15
N ASN A 337 11.76 -5.41 -7.21
CA ASN A 337 11.32 -6.12 -8.42
C ASN A 337 11.00 -5.17 -9.58
N ASN A 338 10.42 -4.02 -9.28
CA ASN A 338 10.09 -2.96 -10.23
C ASN A 338 11.34 -2.29 -10.81
N HIS A 339 12.49 -2.34 -10.10
CA HIS A 339 13.72 -1.64 -10.45
C HIS A 339 14.90 -2.62 -10.69
N ASN A 340 14.62 -3.77 -11.29
CA ASN A 340 15.60 -4.76 -11.74
C ASN A 340 16.43 -5.44 -10.62
N SER A 341 16.06 -5.25 -9.36
CA SER A 341 16.62 -5.97 -8.23
C SER A 341 15.88 -7.30 -7.99
N ASN A 342 16.22 -8.03 -6.95
CA ASN A 342 15.55 -9.25 -6.52
C ASN A 342 14.87 -9.00 -5.18
N GLY A 343 13.56 -8.71 -5.22
CA GLY A 343 12.71 -8.50 -4.03
C GLY A 343 12.07 -9.81 -3.59
N ARG A 344 12.33 -10.20 -2.35
CA ARG A 344 11.79 -11.41 -1.71
C ARG A 344 11.22 -11.09 -0.34
N PHE A 345 10.36 -11.92 0.19
CA PHE A 345 9.91 -11.80 1.57
C PHE A 345 9.81 -13.16 2.26
N TYR A 346 9.92 -13.14 3.58
CA TYR A 346 9.62 -14.28 4.44
C TYR A 346 8.36 -13.99 5.23
N GLU A 347 7.63 -15.06 5.52
CA GLU A 347 6.57 -15.05 6.51
C GLU A 347 6.93 -16.06 7.60
N THR A 348 7.16 -15.60 8.81
CA THR A 348 7.46 -16.47 9.95
C THR A 348 6.23 -16.60 10.85
N TYR A 349 6.17 -17.61 11.67
CA TYR A 349 5.08 -17.80 12.61
C TYR A 349 5.25 -16.90 13.85
N GLY A 350 4.30 -15.99 14.07
CA GLY A 350 4.34 -15.03 15.17
C GLY A 350 3.20 -15.22 16.18
N ASN A 351 3.40 -14.67 17.39
CA ASN A 351 2.40 -14.64 18.46
C ASN A 351 1.88 -13.22 18.75
N ALA A 352 2.20 -12.23 17.91
CA ALA A 352 1.89 -10.82 18.13
C ALA A 352 2.38 -10.28 19.48
N GLY A 353 3.44 -10.88 20.03
CA GLY A 353 4.02 -10.59 21.32
C GLY A 353 5.09 -11.62 21.67
N ALA A 354 5.64 -11.54 22.89
CA ALA A 354 6.73 -12.38 23.36
C ALA A 354 6.28 -13.51 24.28
N ASP A 355 5.00 -13.85 24.34
CA ASP A 355 4.48 -14.96 25.13
C ASP A 355 4.55 -16.28 24.35
N THR A 356 4.56 -17.39 25.08
CA THR A 356 4.59 -18.76 24.55
C THR A 356 3.19 -19.36 24.48
N TYR A 357 2.83 -19.94 23.32
CA TYR A 357 1.50 -20.55 23.13
C TYR A 357 1.61 -21.94 22.47
N LEU A 358 0.76 -22.88 22.90
CA LEU A 358 0.52 -24.09 22.14
C LEU A 358 -0.33 -23.74 20.91
N ARG A 359 0.24 -23.98 19.71
CA ARG A 359 -0.42 -23.67 18.45
C ARG A 359 -0.82 -24.96 17.73
N ASP A 360 -2.04 -25.00 17.20
CA ASP A 360 -2.57 -26.12 16.42
C ASP A 360 -2.53 -25.80 14.93
N LEU A 361 -1.76 -26.58 14.17
CA LEU A 361 -1.54 -26.45 12.73
C LEU A 361 -2.34 -27.48 11.91
N SER A 362 -3.11 -28.36 12.58
CA SER A 362 -3.78 -29.51 11.95
C SER A 362 -4.80 -29.13 10.87
N THR A 363 -5.36 -27.91 10.94
CA THR A 363 -6.36 -27.42 9.99
C THR A 363 -5.83 -26.34 9.04
N SER A 364 -4.59 -25.85 9.24
CA SER A 364 -3.98 -24.81 8.41
C SER A 364 -3.74 -25.32 6.99
N ARG A 365 -4.20 -24.57 5.99
CA ARG A 365 -4.08 -24.93 4.57
C ARG A 365 -3.55 -23.78 3.73
N TYR A 366 -2.68 -24.16 2.77
CA TYR A 366 -2.15 -23.23 1.76
C TYR A 366 -2.23 -23.90 0.38
N ALA A 367 -2.75 -23.20 -0.62
CA ALA A 367 -3.02 -23.75 -1.95
C ALA A 367 -3.86 -25.06 -1.94
N GLY A 368 -4.67 -25.25 -0.90
CA GLY A 368 -5.50 -26.45 -0.70
C GLY A 368 -4.85 -27.56 0.13
N ASP A 369 -3.54 -27.56 0.31
CA ASP A 369 -2.79 -28.58 1.05
C ASP A 369 -2.65 -28.24 2.53
N LEU A 370 -2.65 -29.24 3.41
CA LEU A 370 -2.42 -29.06 4.85
C LEU A 370 -0.96 -28.60 5.10
N ALA A 371 -0.76 -27.71 6.08
CA ALA A 371 0.57 -27.31 6.55
C ALA A 371 1.40 -28.52 7.06
N THR A 372 0.71 -29.58 7.47
CA THR A 372 1.27 -30.84 7.99
C THR A 372 1.48 -31.91 6.93
N SER A 373 1.16 -31.65 5.63
CA SER A 373 1.40 -32.59 4.55
C SER A 373 2.77 -32.34 3.89
N LYS A 374 3.40 -33.44 3.47
CA LYS A 374 4.66 -33.38 2.69
C LYS A 374 4.33 -33.11 1.23
N GLU A 375 4.90 -32.02 0.72
CA GLU A 375 4.73 -31.58 -0.66
C GLU A 375 6.10 -31.30 -1.28
N TRP A 376 6.19 -31.22 -2.62
CA TRP A 376 7.45 -30.89 -3.29
C TRP A 376 8.01 -29.54 -2.85
N TYR A 377 7.15 -28.58 -2.54
CA TYR A 377 7.51 -27.24 -2.06
C TYR A 377 7.59 -27.14 -0.52
N ARG A 378 7.23 -28.19 0.21
CA ARG A 378 7.33 -28.38 1.67
C ARG A 378 7.91 -29.76 1.96
N PRO A 379 9.23 -29.94 1.80
CA PRO A 379 9.85 -31.27 1.87
C PRO A 379 9.85 -31.88 3.27
N ASP A 380 9.84 -31.04 4.34
CA ASP A 380 9.79 -31.45 5.72
C ASP A 380 8.63 -30.73 6.43
N PRO A 381 7.42 -31.31 6.51
CA PRO A 381 6.23 -30.63 6.99
C PRO A 381 6.24 -30.43 8.51
N ALA A 382 5.42 -29.46 8.96
CA ALA A 382 5.16 -29.22 10.37
C ALA A 382 4.46 -30.42 11.04
N THR A 383 4.63 -30.51 12.36
CA THR A 383 3.77 -31.37 13.22
C THR A 383 2.43 -30.68 13.48
N PRO A 384 1.36 -31.46 13.79
CA PRO A 384 0.05 -30.88 14.04
C PRO A 384 0.01 -29.86 15.19
N GLN A 385 0.86 -30.02 16.18
CA GLN A 385 0.96 -29.09 17.30
C GLN A 385 2.41 -28.68 17.56
N VAL A 386 2.57 -27.44 17.97
CA VAL A 386 3.87 -26.86 18.34
C VAL A 386 3.71 -25.91 19.51
N LEU A 387 4.55 -26.08 20.54
CA LEU A 387 4.67 -25.08 21.61
C LEU A 387 5.59 -23.96 21.09
N TRP A 388 4.96 -22.86 20.68
CA TRP A 388 5.66 -21.80 19.95
C TRP A 388 6.02 -20.64 20.86
N SER A 389 7.30 -20.51 21.17
CA SER A 389 7.85 -19.39 21.92
C SER A 389 8.37 -18.29 20.99
N PHE A 390 8.56 -17.11 21.55
CA PHE A 390 9.20 -16.00 20.86
C PHE A 390 10.64 -16.36 20.43
N ARG A 391 11.36 -17.13 21.24
CA ARG A 391 12.70 -17.60 20.89
C ARG A 391 12.68 -18.57 19.69
N ASN A 392 11.68 -19.44 19.57
CA ASN A 392 11.54 -20.28 18.39
C ASN A 392 11.42 -19.46 17.10
N ASN A 393 10.64 -18.38 17.13
CA ASN A 393 10.51 -17.44 16.01
C ASN A 393 11.88 -16.82 15.66
N ILE A 394 12.59 -16.25 16.67
CA ILE A 394 13.91 -15.65 16.49
C ILE A 394 14.90 -16.64 15.86
N ASN A 395 14.98 -17.86 16.39
CA ASN A 395 15.88 -18.89 15.84
C ASN A 395 15.55 -19.21 14.39
N TYR A 396 14.27 -19.37 14.10
CA TYR A 396 13.81 -19.79 12.78
C TYR A 396 14.08 -18.73 11.72
N THR A 397 13.65 -17.48 11.99
CA THR A 397 13.87 -16.35 11.09
C THR A 397 15.36 -16.09 10.87
N GLN A 398 16.16 -16.11 11.96
CA GLN A 398 17.60 -15.88 11.85
C GLN A 398 18.31 -16.95 10.99
N THR A 399 17.91 -18.23 11.14
CA THR A 399 18.48 -19.31 10.32
C THR A 399 18.19 -19.10 8.84
N GLY A 400 16.94 -18.75 8.49
CA GLY A 400 16.58 -18.45 7.11
C GLY A 400 17.31 -17.24 6.53
N VAL A 401 17.46 -16.17 7.31
CA VAL A 401 18.17 -14.95 6.87
C VAL A 401 19.66 -15.22 6.68
N ILE A 402 20.31 -15.96 7.59
CA ILE A 402 21.72 -16.33 7.43
C ILE A 402 21.92 -17.20 6.19
N ALA A 403 21.01 -18.14 5.91
CA ALA A 403 21.04 -18.94 4.67
C ALA A 403 21.03 -18.05 3.42
N SER A 404 20.12 -17.08 3.36
CA SER A 404 19.99 -16.17 2.23
C SER A 404 21.19 -15.22 2.07
N LEU A 405 21.73 -14.68 3.19
CA LEU A 405 22.95 -13.87 3.18
C LEU A 405 24.17 -14.69 2.72
N SER A 406 24.30 -15.95 3.17
CA SER A 406 25.35 -16.87 2.74
C SER A 406 25.27 -17.16 1.24
N TYR A 407 24.06 -17.37 0.72
CA TYR A 407 23.86 -17.51 -0.73
C TYR A 407 24.38 -16.28 -1.48
N ALA A 408 24.01 -15.08 -1.05
CA ALA A 408 24.45 -13.84 -1.69
C ALA A 408 25.97 -13.65 -1.59
N ALA A 409 26.58 -13.98 -0.46
CA ALA A 409 28.02 -13.92 -0.26
C ALA A 409 28.82 -14.86 -1.19
N ASN A 410 28.29 -16.06 -1.43
CA ASN A 410 28.93 -17.07 -2.28
C ASN A 410 28.66 -16.89 -3.77
N ASN A 411 27.58 -16.15 -4.13
CA ASN A 411 27.16 -15.95 -5.51
C ASN A 411 27.18 -14.48 -5.95
N GLY A 412 27.93 -13.63 -5.27
CA GLY A 412 27.91 -12.18 -5.42
C GLY A 412 28.11 -11.69 -6.84
N LYS A 413 29.12 -12.19 -7.57
CA LYS A 413 29.39 -11.80 -8.95
C LYS A 413 28.23 -12.18 -9.90
N MET A 414 27.58 -13.30 -9.67
CA MET A 414 26.41 -13.72 -10.45
C MET A 414 25.23 -12.77 -10.21
N LEU A 415 24.95 -12.43 -8.96
CA LEU A 415 23.87 -11.51 -8.59
C LEU A 415 24.10 -10.11 -9.19
N LEU A 416 25.32 -9.58 -9.12
CA LEU A 416 25.68 -8.29 -9.74
C LEU A 416 25.53 -8.34 -11.27
N ARG A 417 25.98 -9.43 -11.91
CA ARG A 417 25.83 -9.62 -13.37
C ARG A 417 24.36 -9.70 -13.77
N ASN A 418 23.56 -10.41 -13.02
CA ASN A 418 22.12 -10.52 -13.24
C ASN A 418 21.42 -9.14 -13.05
N PHE A 419 21.80 -8.40 -12.02
CA PHE A 419 21.28 -7.05 -11.78
C PHE A 419 21.53 -6.14 -12.97
N TYR A 420 22.78 -6.06 -13.46
CA TYR A 420 23.12 -5.32 -14.67
C TYR A 420 22.34 -5.84 -15.89
N LYS A 421 22.26 -7.17 -16.08
CA LYS A 421 21.61 -7.78 -17.24
C LYS A 421 20.12 -7.48 -17.30
N LYS A 422 19.43 -7.45 -16.17
CA LYS A 422 18.01 -7.06 -16.10
C LYS A 422 17.80 -5.62 -16.54
N GLY A 423 18.64 -4.69 -16.09
CA GLY A 423 18.65 -3.30 -16.55
C GLY A 423 18.96 -3.19 -18.05
N PHE A 424 19.96 -3.92 -18.54
CA PHE A 424 20.29 -4.01 -19.97
C PHE A 424 19.12 -4.53 -20.81
N ASN A 425 18.46 -5.62 -20.37
CA ASN A 425 17.30 -6.18 -21.07
C ASN A 425 16.16 -5.16 -21.13
N SER A 426 15.92 -4.41 -20.05
CA SER A 426 14.88 -3.38 -19.99
C SER A 426 15.13 -2.25 -21.00
N VAL A 427 16.36 -1.74 -21.08
CA VAL A 427 16.77 -0.73 -22.07
C VAL A 427 16.64 -1.26 -23.49
N GLU A 428 17.14 -2.48 -23.76
CA GLU A 428 17.09 -3.10 -25.08
C GLU A 428 15.65 -3.35 -25.56
N LYS A 429 14.75 -3.77 -24.69
CA LYS A 429 13.31 -3.84 -24.99
C LYS A 429 12.74 -2.48 -25.37
N GLY A 430 13.16 -1.41 -24.73
CA GLY A 430 12.76 -0.04 -25.11
C GLY A 430 13.19 0.32 -26.55
N ARG A 431 14.34 -0.22 -27.00
CA ARG A 431 14.84 -0.01 -28.39
C ARG A 431 14.14 -0.90 -29.41
N THR A 432 13.81 -2.14 -29.04
CA THR A 432 13.39 -3.19 -30.00
C THR A 432 11.91 -3.49 -29.95
N GLU A 433 11.22 -3.26 -28.82
CA GLU A 433 9.82 -3.55 -28.61
C GLU A 433 9.00 -2.25 -28.48
N GLY A 434 7.69 -2.30 -28.77
CA GLY A 434 6.75 -1.21 -28.46
C GLY A 434 6.21 -1.29 -27.03
N PRO A 435 5.58 -0.19 -26.54
CA PRO A 435 5.65 1.15 -27.09
C PRO A 435 7.06 1.75 -26.96
N LYS A 436 7.43 2.65 -27.89
CA LYS A 436 8.73 3.36 -27.86
C LYS A 436 8.72 4.52 -26.88
N ALA A 437 7.55 5.09 -26.66
CA ALA A 437 7.33 6.18 -25.71
C ALA A 437 5.86 6.30 -25.35
N PHE A 438 5.61 7.10 -24.32
CA PHE A 438 4.27 7.59 -23.98
C PHE A 438 4.28 9.11 -24.06
N THR A 439 3.20 9.70 -24.62
CA THR A 439 2.98 11.14 -24.59
C THR A 439 1.75 11.48 -23.77
N ILE A 440 1.84 12.58 -23.02
CA ILE A 440 0.82 13.07 -22.13
C ILE A 440 0.62 14.54 -22.43
N ALA A 441 -0.44 14.87 -23.17
CA ALA A 441 -0.78 16.26 -23.47
C ALA A 441 -1.08 17.02 -22.16
N LYS A 442 -0.56 18.25 -22.03
CA LYS A 442 -0.79 19.07 -20.83
C LYS A 442 -2.20 19.65 -20.76
N ALA A 443 -2.79 19.94 -21.93
CA ALA A 443 -4.14 20.48 -22.05
C ALA A 443 -5.16 19.35 -22.01
N GLN A 444 -5.57 18.94 -20.80
CA GLN A 444 -6.58 17.93 -20.56
C GLN A 444 -7.61 18.41 -19.55
N ARG A 445 -8.57 17.56 -19.23
CA ARG A 445 -9.67 17.83 -18.30
C ARG A 445 -9.19 18.35 -16.93
N ASP A 446 -8.13 17.75 -16.39
CA ASP A 446 -7.49 18.14 -15.13
C ASP A 446 -5.97 18.28 -15.32
N PRO A 447 -5.46 19.47 -15.71
CA PRO A 447 -4.03 19.67 -15.93
C PRO A 447 -3.18 19.46 -14.68
N ALA A 448 -3.74 19.67 -13.49
CA ALA A 448 -3.05 19.40 -12.23
C ALA A 448 -2.80 17.89 -12.03
N MET A 449 -3.75 17.04 -12.46
CA MET A 449 -3.55 15.58 -12.43
C MET A 449 -2.58 15.09 -13.51
N VAL A 450 -2.47 15.79 -14.63
CA VAL A 450 -1.44 15.50 -15.64
C VAL A 450 -0.04 15.73 -15.05
N ALA A 451 0.19 16.86 -14.39
CA ALA A 451 1.44 17.15 -13.69
C ALA A 451 1.69 16.13 -12.55
N TYR A 452 0.64 15.76 -11.82
CA TYR A 452 0.75 14.75 -10.77
C TYR A 452 1.17 13.38 -11.30
N LEU A 453 0.64 12.92 -12.46
CA LEU A 453 1.08 11.68 -13.11
C LEU A 453 2.56 11.75 -13.51
N ALA A 454 3.02 12.88 -14.08
CA ALA A 454 4.43 13.06 -14.42
C ALA A 454 5.33 12.94 -13.18
N ASN A 455 4.96 13.59 -12.09
CA ASN A 455 5.69 13.50 -10.81
C ASN A 455 5.66 12.07 -10.25
N GLN A 456 4.54 11.37 -10.37
CA GLN A 456 4.41 10.00 -9.91
C GLN A 456 5.36 9.04 -10.66
N LEU A 457 5.54 9.25 -11.97
CA LEU A 457 6.53 8.50 -12.75
C LEU A 457 7.96 8.83 -12.31
N MET A 458 8.25 10.11 -12.03
CA MET A 458 9.57 10.52 -11.53
C MET A 458 9.92 9.95 -10.16
N VAL A 459 8.95 9.87 -9.23
CA VAL A 459 9.13 9.24 -7.91
C VAL A 459 9.49 7.76 -8.06
N GLN A 460 9.00 7.10 -9.11
CA GLN A 460 9.38 5.73 -9.49
C GLN A 460 10.72 5.65 -10.24
N GLY A 461 11.51 6.72 -10.28
CA GLY A 461 12.79 6.73 -10.98
C GLY A 461 12.69 6.68 -12.51
N ILE A 462 11.51 6.90 -13.06
CA ILE A 462 11.25 6.94 -14.50
C ILE A 462 11.55 8.34 -15.01
N GLU A 463 12.37 8.44 -16.07
CA GLU A 463 12.74 9.72 -16.71
C GLU A 463 11.56 10.25 -17.52
N VAL A 464 11.16 11.49 -17.21
CA VAL A 464 10.09 12.22 -17.90
C VAL A 464 10.70 13.44 -18.55
N HIS A 465 10.36 13.70 -19.81
CA HIS A 465 10.81 14.87 -20.56
C HIS A 465 9.63 15.80 -20.82
N GLU A 466 9.89 17.09 -20.88
CA GLU A 466 8.89 18.13 -21.02
C GLU A 466 9.12 18.99 -22.27
N SER A 467 8.06 19.24 -23.04
CA SER A 467 7.96 20.33 -24.03
C SER A 467 6.94 21.39 -23.57
N ALA A 468 6.64 22.37 -24.41
CA ALA A 468 5.61 23.36 -24.12
C ALA A 468 4.23 22.74 -23.92
N ASP A 469 3.87 21.73 -24.72
CA ASP A 469 2.50 21.23 -24.86
C ASP A 469 2.27 19.85 -24.25
N GLU A 470 3.31 19.05 -24.06
CA GLU A 470 3.19 17.67 -23.59
C GLU A 470 4.40 17.21 -22.78
N TYR A 471 4.22 16.13 -22.00
CA TYR A 471 5.28 15.31 -21.45
C TYR A 471 5.56 14.14 -22.37
N LEU A 472 6.82 13.73 -22.48
CA LEU A 472 7.30 12.57 -23.23
C LEU A 472 8.08 11.65 -22.29
N VAL A 473 7.68 10.39 -22.26
CA VAL A 473 8.34 9.35 -21.46
C VAL A 473 8.87 8.28 -22.39
N LEU A 474 10.19 8.27 -22.62
CA LEU A 474 10.85 7.32 -23.51
C LEU A 474 10.93 5.94 -22.86
N SER A 475 10.71 4.89 -23.64
CA SER A 475 10.82 3.51 -23.14
C SER A 475 12.27 3.02 -23.08
N GLU A 476 13.21 3.67 -23.75
CA GLU A 476 14.64 3.34 -23.71
C GLU A 476 15.28 3.82 -22.40
N GLN A 477 14.91 3.16 -21.28
CA GLN A 477 15.42 3.48 -19.94
C GLN A 477 15.44 2.25 -19.03
N PRO A 478 16.21 2.25 -17.93
CA PRO A 478 16.41 1.07 -17.08
C PRO A 478 15.11 0.50 -16.49
N TYR A 479 14.12 1.34 -16.23
CA TYR A 479 12.84 0.96 -15.62
C TYR A 479 11.67 0.93 -16.62
N ARG A 480 11.99 0.65 -17.90
CA ARG A 480 10.98 0.49 -18.96
C ARG A 480 9.88 -0.50 -18.59
N ASN A 481 10.23 -1.62 -17.97
CA ASN A 481 9.26 -2.64 -17.62
C ASN A 481 8.23 -2.10 -16.62
N LEU A 482 8.66 -1.36 -15.61
CA LEU A 482 7.76 -0.67 -14.69
C LEU A 482 6.92 0.39 -15.43
N LEU A 483 7.55 1.22 -16.25
CA LEU A 483 6.85 2.24 -17.04
C LEU A 483 5.67 1.63 -17.82
N VAL A 484 5.92 0.57 -18.59
CA VAL A 484 4.86 -0.09 -19.37
C VAL A 484 3.80 -0.69 -18.46
N SER A 485 4.20 -1.31 -17.36
CA SER A 485 3.28 -1.87 -16.35
C SER A 485 2.33 -0.82 -15.76
N LEU A 486 2.83 0.40 -15.49
CA LEU A 486 2.03 1.49 -14.92
C LEU A 486 1.11 2.16 -15.95
N MET A 487 1.52 2.21 -17.23
CA MET A 487 0.87 3.01 -18.24
C MET A 487 -0.08 2.22 -19.14
N THR A 488 -0.05 0.87 -19.10
CA THR A 488 -0.90 0.04 -19.95
C THR A 488 -1.85 -0.86 -19.15
N PRO A 489 -3.04 -1.20 -19.69
CA PRO A 489 -3.96 -2.11 -19.03
C PRO A 489 -3.38 -3.50 -18.77
N GLN A 490 -3.59 -4.01 -17.57
CA GLN A 490 -3.21 -5.37 -17.19
C GLN A 490 -4.23 -6.39 -17.70
N ALA A 491 -3.76 -7.58 -18.09
CA ALA A 491 -4.58 -8.71 -18.51
C ALA A 491 -4.32 -9.92 -17.61
N TYR A 492 -5.06 -10.02 -16.50
CA TYR A 492 -4.95 -11.16 -15.59
C TYR A 492 -5.51 -12.44 -16.22
N PRO A 493 -4.82 -13.60 -16.16
CA PRO A 493 -5.30 -14.85 -16.75
C PRO A 493 -6.62 -15.32 -16.13
N LYS A 494 -7.66 -15.53 -16.98
CA LYS A 494 -8.99 -15.97 -16.52
C LYS A 494 -8.99 -17.39 -15.96
N ASP A 495 -8.02 -18.21 -16.36
CA ASP A 495 -7.82 -19.61 -15.97
C ASP A 495 -6.81 -19.78 -14.82
N ALA A 496 -6.39 -18.70 -14.17
CA ALA A 496 -5.54 -18.77 -13.01
C ALA A 496 -6.09 -19.76 -11.98
N LYS A 497 -5.24 -20.68 -11.52
CA LYS A 497 -5.61 -21.80 -10.66
C LYS A 497 -6.04 -21.34 -9.26
N PHE A 498 -5.41 -20.29 -8.77
CA PHE A 498 -5.66 -19.73 -7.45
C PHE A 498 -6.21 -18.31 -7.58
N PRO A 499 -7.01 -17.84 -6.62
CA PRO A 499 -7.42 -16.44 -6.58
C PRO A 499 -6.18 -15.55 -6.39
N PRO A 500 -6.20 -14.33 -6.94
CA PRO A 500 -5.12 -13.39 -6.73
C PRO A 500 -5.04 -12.98 -5.25
N TYR A 501 -3.83 -12.68 -4.81
CA TYR A 501 -3.57 -12.25 -3.43
C TYR A 501 -4.06 -10.82 -3.18
N ASP A 502 -3.99 -9.94 -4.18
CA ASP A 502 -4.44 -8.54 -4.10
C ASP A 502 -5.17 -8.10 -5.39
N ALA A 503 -5.40 -6.79 -5.59
CA ALA A 503 -5.95 -6.23 -6.81
C ALA A 503 -5.12 -6.63 -8.04
N ILE A 504 -5.78 -6.74 -9.19
CA ILE A 504 -5.15 -7.24 -10.41
C ILE A 504 -5.02 -6.19 -11.51
N ALA A 505 -5.43 -4.95 -11.22
CA ALA A 505 -5.31 -3.82 -12.14
C ALA A 505 -4.86 -2.56 -11.40
N TRP A 506 -3.98 -1.78 -12.05
CA TRP A 506 -3.37 -0.56 -11.48
C TRP A 506 -2.98 0.47 -12.55
N THR A 507 -3.59 0.47 -13.72
CA THR A 507 -3.27 1.37 -14.83
C THR A 507 -3.44 2.84 -14.41
N LEU A 508 -2.34 3.54 -14.19
CA LEU A 508 -2.35 4.90 -13.64
C LEU A 508 -3.14 5.91 -14.49
N PRO A 509 -3.04 5.92 -15.83
CA PRO A 509 -3.87 6.80 -16.65
C PRO A 509 -5.36 6.70 -16.33
N ASN A 510 -5.90 5.48 -16.19
CA ASN A 510 -7.31 5.27 -15.86
C ASN A 510 -7.65 5.72 -14.44
N LEU A 511 -6.78 5.40 -13.46
CA LEU A 511 -7.01 5.73 -12.05
C LEU A 511 -6.88 7.24 -11.77
N TYR A 512 -6.12 7.96 -12.60
CA TYR A 512 -5.92 9.41 -12.48
C TYR A 512 -6.84 10.21 -13.42
N GLY A 513 -7.49 9.54 -14.36
CA GLY A 513 -8.33 10.20 -15.37
C GLY A 513 -7.53 11.06 -16.33
N VAL A 514 -6.32 10.62 -16.69
CA VAL A 514 -5.38 11.27 -17.61
C VAL A 514 -5.30 10.47 -18.91
N GLU A 515 -5.45 11.14 -20.04
CA GLU A 515 -5.29 10.53 -21.34
C GLU A 515 -3.81 10.44 -21.72
N VAL A 516 -3.41 9.28 -22.22
CA VAL A 516 -2.03 8.97 -22.57
C VAL A 516 -2.01 8.23 -23.89
N ASP A 517 -1.14 8.66 -24.80
CA ASP A 517 -0.91 7.99 -26.08
C ASP A 517 0.37 7.15 -26.01
N ALA A 518 0.25 5.87 -26.33
CA ALA A 518 1.38 4.96 -26.49
C ALA A 518 1.88 5.02 -27.94
N LEU A 519 3.13 5.39 -28.14
CA LEU A 519 3.73 5.54 -29.46
C LEU A 519 4.48 4.26 -29.87
N GLY A 520 4.09 3.67 -30.99
CA GLY A 520 4.80 2.54 -31.60
C GLY A 520 6.14 2.94 -32.21
N GLU A 521 6.26 4.16 -32.71
CA GLU A 521 7.45 4.75 -33.32
C GLU A 521 7.62 6.19 -32.85
N LEU A 522 8.84 6.73 -32.99
CA LEU A 522 9.16 8.13 -32.61
C LEU A 522 9.16 9.09 -33.82
N ASP A 523 8.68 8.61 -34.98
CA ASP A 523 8.67 9.40 -36.20
C ASP A 523 7.89 10.72 -36.05
N GLY A 524 8.50 11.81 -36.47
CA GLY A 524 7.92 13.15 -36.36
C GLY A 524 8.12 13.85 -34.99
N LYS A 525 8.69 13.19 -34.00
CA LYS A 525 9.04 13.82 -32.71
C LYS A 525 10.43 14.47 -32.80
N ASN A 526 10.51 15.77 -32.57
CA ASN A 526 11.77 16.48 -32.41
C ASN A 526 12.28 16.35 -30.96
N LEU A 527 13.03 15.30 -30.67
CA LEU A 527 13.51 15.01 -29.32
C LEU A 527 14.33 16.15 -28.69
N SER A 528 14.96 16.98 -29.50
CA SER A 528 15.75 18.15 -29.01
C SER A 528 14.88 19.26 -28.41
N SER A 529 13.58 19.27 -28.66
CA SER A 529 12.63 20.21 -28.05
C SER A 529 12.16 19.80 -26.62
N TYR A 530 12.50 18.62 -26.18
CA TYR A 530 12.14 18.12 -24.84
C TYR A 530 13.32 18.23 -23.89
N LYS A 531 13.03 18.64 -22.65
CA LYS A 531 14.01 18.72 -21.57
C LYS A 531 13.69 17.67 -20.51
N LEU A 532 14.72 16.98 -20.02
CA LEU A 532 14.58 16.07 -18.89
C LEU A 532 14.13 16.85 -17.64
N LEU A 533 13.09 16.39 -16.99
CA LEU A 533 12.66 16.91 -15.69
C LEU A 533 13.60 16.41 -14.59
N THR A 534 14.05 17.31 -13.75
CA THR A 534 14.90 17.02 -12.58
C THR A 534 14.25 17.43 -11.26
N GLU A 535 13.12 18.12 -11.33
CA GLU A 535 12.33 18.61 -10.19
C GLU A 535 10.85 18.36 -10.45
N GLU A 536 10.06 18.29 -9.37
CA GLU A 536 8.61 18.17 -9.47
C GLU A 536 8.00 19.31 -10.28
N VAL A 537 7.03 18.98 -11.11
CA VAL A 537 6.27 19.93 -11.92
C VAL A 537 4.88 20.17 -11.33
N LYS A 538 4.37 21.36 -11.49
CA LYS A 538 2.98 21.71 -11.15
C LYS A 538 2.32 22.43 -12.32
N TYR A 539 1.02 22.38 -12.38
CA TYR A 539 0.25 23.24 -13.24
C TYR A 539 -0.07 24.54 -12.50
N ASP A 540 0.45 25.64 -12.98
CA ASP A 540 0.10 26.97 -12.49
C ASP A 540 -1.17 27.42 -13.19
N GLY A 541 -2.29 27.37 -12.48
CA GLY A 541 -3.57 27.86 -13.00
C GLY A 541 -3.52 29.37 -13.33
N LYS A 542 -4.45 29.81 -14.13
CA LYS A 542 -4.50 31.20 -14.64
C LYS A 542 -5.84 31.86 -14.43
N VAL A 543 -5.85 33.19 -14.56
CA VAL A 543 -7.06 33.99 -14.58
C VAL A 543 -7.08 34.81 -15.85
N ASP A 544 -7.97 34.49 -16.77
CA ASP A 544 -8.17 35.18 -18.04
C ASP A 544 -9.36 36.17 -17.95
N GLY A 545 -9.40 37.18 -18.83
CA GLY A 545 -10.50 38.11 -18.92
C GLY A 545 -10.46 39.25 -17.89
N SER A 546 -11.60 39.95 -17.74
CA SER A 546 -11.74 41.08 -16.83
C SER A 546 -13.15 41.11 -16.25
N GLY A 547 -13.29 41.46 -14.97
CA GLY A 547 -14.58 41.55 -14.27
C GLY A 547 -14.43 41.41 -12.76
N ASN A 548 -15.54 41.33 -12.09
CA ASN A 548 -15.65 41.20 -10.63
C ASN A 548 -16.28 39.89 -10.14
N ALA A 549 -16.58 38.99 -11.07
CA ALA A 549 -16.91 37.60 -10.81
C ALA A 549 -15.93 36.68 -11.57
N PHE A 550 -15.65 35.52 -11.01
CA PHE A 550 -14.65 34.57 -11.52
C PHE A 550 -15.30 33.21 -11.68
N ILE A 551 -15.21 32.64 -12.88
CA ILE A 551 -15.85 31.38 -13.22
C ILE A 551 -14.76 30.34 -13.44
N HIS A 552 -14.89 29.19 -12.77
CA HIS A 552 -14.14 27.98 -13.06
C HIS A 552 -15.01 26.98 -13.81
N THR A 553 -14.53 26.50 -14.97
CA THR A 553 -15.20 25.44 -15.74
C THR A 553 -15.01 24.12 -15.03
N TYR A 554 -16.07 23.55 -14.46
CA TYR A 554 -15.98 22.32 -13.68
C TYR A 554 -16.02 21.08 -14.56
N GLN A 555 -15.02 20.21 -14.38
CA GLN A 555 -14.84 18.96 -15.10
C GLN A 555 -14.42 17.82 -14.16
N ALA A 556 -14.97 17.75 -12.96
CA ALA A 556 -14.63 16.78 -11.91
C ALA A 556 -13.13 16.81 -11.53
N GLN A 557 -12.56 18.00 -11.36
CA GLN A 557 -11.18 18.16 -10.87
C GLN A 557 -11.12 17.98 -9.36
N ASN A 558 -10.02 17.37 -8.90
CA ASN A 558 -9.80 17.08 -7.47
C ASN A 558 -9.58 18.33 -6.61
N ASN A 559 -9.04 19.39 -7.18
CA ASN A 559 -8.59 20.57 -6.43
C ASN A 559 -9.66 21.65 -6.24
N VAL A 560 -10.86 21.49 -6.82
CA VAL A 560 -11.93 22.52 -6.72
C VAL A 560 -12.43 22.65 -5.27
N LEU A 561 -12.83 21.55 -4.64
CA LEU A 561 -13.35 21.61 -3.27
C LEU A 561 -12.30 22.13 -2.26
N PRO A 562 -11.04 21.67 -2.26
CA PRO A 562 -9.98 22.26 -1.44
C PRO A 562 -9.80 23.76 -1.66
N ALA A 563 -9.83 24.22 -2.90
CA ALA A 563 -9.74 25.65 -3.23
C ALA A 563 -10.89 26.46 -2.62
N LEU A 564 -12.10 25.90 -2.61
CA LEU A 564 -13.27 26.58 -1.99
C LEU A 564 -13.13 26.69 -0.47
N TYR A 565 -12.62 25.64 0.20
CA TYR A 565 -12.30 25.71 1.63
C TYR A 565 -11.22 26.75 1.92
N ALA A 566 -10.12 26.77 1.17
CA ALA A 566 -9.05 27.74 1.32
C ALA A 566 -9.55 29.19 1.09
N LEU A 567 -10.37 29.41 0.07
CA LEU A 567 -10.99 30.71 -0.17
C LEU A 567 -11.85 31.18 1.00
N LYS A 568 -12.69 30.31 1.56
CA LYS A 568 -13.56 30.65 2.68
C LYS A 568 -12.80 30.91 3.97
N GLN A 569 -11.65 30.28 4.17
CA GLN A 569 -10.73 30.58 5.29
C GLN A 569 -10.15 31.99 5.17
N GLN A 570 -9.73 32.38 3.95
CA GLN A 570 -9.14 33.70 3.69
C GLN A 570 -10.19 34.81 3.60
N ASN A 571 -11.37 34.52 3.04
CA ASN A 571 -12.44 35.46 2.79
C ASN A 571 -13.83 34.84 3.11
N LYS A 572 -14.28 34.98 4.35
CA LYS A 572 -15.57 34.42 4.81
C LYS A 572 -16.77 34.98 4.02
N ASN A 573 -16.63 36.19 3.45
CA ASN A 573 -17.69 36.89 2.70
C ASN A 573 -17.71 36.54 1.20
N ALA A 574 -16.76 35.77 0.69
CA ALA A 574 -16.77 35.35 -0.70
C ALA A 574 -18.08 34.64 -1.05
N GLY A 575 -18.76 35.10 -2.10
CA GLY A 575 -19.95 34.46 -2.64
C GLY A 575 -19.49 33.29 -3.52
N ILE A 576 -19.96 32.08 -3.24
CA ILE A 576 -19.68 30.89 -4.05
C ILE A 576 -21.01 30.31 -4.50
N THR A 577 -21.20 30.18 -5.80
CA THR A 577 -22.35 29.51 -6.40
C THR A 577 -21.92 28.50 -7.44
N VAL A 578 -22.75 27.52 -7.75
CA VAL A 578 -22.56 26.60 -8.86
C VAL A 578 -23.73 26.69 -9.86
N LEU A 579 -23.43 26.57 -11.13
CA LEU A 579 -24.43 26.46 -12.17
C LEU A 579 -25.16 25.12 -12.06
N LYS A 580 -26.52 25.17 -12.10
CA LYS A 580 -27.34 23.95 -12.09
C LYS A 580 -27.49 23.32 -13.48
N LYS A 581 -27.28 24.12 -14.53
CA LYS A 581 -27.38 23.71 -15.95
C LYS A 581 -26.17 24.22 -16.71
N THR A 582 -25.92 23.62 -17.87
CA THR A 582 -24.95 24.14 -18.83
C THR A 582 -25.44 25.47 -19.36
N GLU A 583 -24.65 26.51 -19.28
CA GLU A 583 -24.96 27.89 -19.66
C GLU A 583 -23.92 28.45 -20.62
N SER A 584 -24.33 29.36 -21.51
CA SER A 584 -23.42 30.11 -22.38
C SER A 584 -23.24 31.52 -21.81
N ILE A 585 -22.01 31.88 -21.47
CA ILE A 585 -21.65 33.16 -20.86
C ILE A 585 -20.49 33.76 -21.66
N ASN A 586 -20.71 34.94 -22.27
CA ASN A 586 -19.74 35.61 -23.13
C ASN A 586 -19.19 34.68 -24.25
N GLU A 587 -20.09 33.97 -24.92
CA GLU A 587 -19.79 33.03 -26.03
C GLU A 587 -19.02 31.75 -25.61
N LYS A 588 -18.74 31.56 -24.32
CA LYS A 588 -18.15 30.34 -23.79
C LYS A 588 -19.20 29.50 -23.09
N VAL A 589 -19.06 28.17 -23.21
CA VAL A 589 -19.96 27.19 -22.59
C VAL A 589 -19.40 26.74 -21.25
N PHE A 590 -20.20 26.89 -20.20
CA PHE A 590 -19.88 26.43 -18.84
C PHE A 590 -20.85 25.31 -18.44
N PRO A 591 -20.38 24.11 -18.21
CA PRO A 591 -21.24 22.98 -17.86
C PRO A 591 -21.86 23.14 -16.46
N ALA A 592 -22.90 22.35 -16.19
CA ALA A 592 -23.45 22.22 -14.84
C ALA A 592 -22.34 21.86 -13.84
N GLY A 593 -22.37 22.46 -12.65
CA GLY A 593 -21.30 22.31 -11.66
C GLY A 593 -20.19 23.38 -11.75
N SER A 594 -20.15 24.17 -12.84
CA SER A 594 -19.19 25.29 -12.93
C SER A 594 -19.35 26.27 -11.79
N VAL A 595 -18.23 26.67 -11.19
CA VAL A 595 -18.19 27.46 -9.97
C VAL A 595 -18.08 28.94 -10.29
N ILE A 596 -18.92 29.77 -9.69
CA ILE A 596 -18.86 31.22 -9.81
C ILE A 596 -18.48 31.78 -8.44
N ILE A 597 -17.42 32.59 -8.40
CA ILE A 597 -16.91 33.25 -7.21
C ILE A 597 -17.09 34.73 -7.34
N THR A 598 -17.72 35.33 -6.33
CA THR A 598 -17.99 36.79 -6.25
C THR A 598 -17.54 37.32 -4.88
N LYS A 599 -17.60 38.64 -4.70
CA LYS A 599 -17.20 39.31 -3.44
C LYS A 599 -15.77 38.95 -3.01
N THR A 600 -14.88 38.88 -3.98
CA THR A 600 -13.46 38.66 -3.84
C THR A 600 -12.69 39.56 -4.80
N ASN A 601 -11.36 39.55 -4.77
CA ASN A 601 -10.54 40.35 -5.66
C ASN A 601 -9.65 39.47 -6.53
N LEU A 602 -9.13 40.06 -7.62
CA LEU A 602 -8.30 39.37 -8.61
C LEU A 602 -7.05 38.72 -8.00
N ASN A 603 -6.43 39.35 -7.00
CA ASN A 603 -5.20 38.79 -6.40
C ASN A 603 -5.49 37.51 -5.59
N GLN A 604 -6.61 37.48 -4.86
CA GLN A 604 -7.04 36.26 -4.16
C GLN A 604 -7.32 35.12 -5.13
N ILE A 605 -7.96 35.39 -6.27
CA ILE A 605 -8.25 34.37 -7.28
C ILE A 605 -6.99 33.93 -8.00
N LYS A 606 -6.05 34.84 -8.31
CA LYS A 606 -4.74 34.46 -8.89
C LYS A 606 -3.95 33.54 -7.96
N GLN A 607 -3.91 33.88 -6.65
CA GLN A 607 -3.29 32.99 -5.66
C GLN A 607 -3.98 31.63 -5.58
N LEU A 608 -5.30 31.62 -5.65
CA LEU A 608 -6.08 30.37 -5.64
C LEU A 608 -5.80 29.53 -6.90
N ALA A 609 -5.77 30.17 -8.08
CA ALA A 609 -5.44 29.55 -9.34
C ALA A 609 -4.07 28.86 -9.29
N GLU A 610 -3.05 29.62 -8.90
CA GLU A 610 -1.66 29.15 -8.80
C GLU A 610 -1.49 28.04 -7.76
N THR A 611 -2.13 28.17 -6.58
CA THR A 611 -1.98 27.19 -5.50
C THR A 611 -2.62 25.85 -5.84
N PHE A 612 -3.79 25.87 -6.49
CA PHE A 612 -4.59 24.66 -6.75
C PHE A 612 -4.57 24.21 -8.21
N GLY A 613 -3.86 24.92 -9.10
CA GLY A 613 -3.80 24.58 -10.51
C GLY A 613 -5.18 24.65 -11.18
N LEU A 614 -5.92 25.75 -10.97
CA LEU A 614 -7.27 25.95 -11.50
C LEU A 614 -7.34 27.17 -12.40
N ASP A 615 -7.99 27.04 -13.54
CA ASP A 615 -8.23 28.18 -14.46
C ASP A 615 -9.53 28.88 -14.13
N PHE A 616 -9.49 30.21 -14.11
CA PHE A 616 -10.66 31.05 -13.89
C PHE A 616 -10.82 32.03 -15.05
N GLU A 617 -12.06 32.33 -15.38
CA GLU A 617 -12.42 33.43 -16.26
C GLU A 617 -13.06 34.56 -15.45
N ALA A 618 -12.45 35.73 -15.50
CA ALA A 618 -13.02 36.93 -14.93
C ALA A 618 -14.11 37.50 -15.85
N SER A 619 -15.28 37.81 -15.32
CA SER A 619 -16.44 38.29 -16.07
C SER A 619 -17.21 39.40 -15.33
N SER A 620 -17.79 40.31 -16.11
CA SER A 620 -18.72 41.33 -15.63
C SER A 620 -20.17 41.01 -16.00
N ALA A 621 -20.48 39.79 -16.44
CA ALA A 621 -21.82 39.35 -16.77
C ALA A 621 -22.78 39.41 -15.57
N ASP A 622 -24.08 39.62 -15.84
CA ASP A 622 -25.09 39.48 -14.83
C ASP A 622 -25.44 38.00 -14.60
N PHE A 623 -24.90 37.42 -13.52
CA PHE A 623 -25.06 36.02 -13.17
C PHE A 623 -26.42 35.71 -12.54
N SER A 624 -27.23 36.72 -12.11
CA SER A 624 -28.55 36.52 -11.47
C SER A 624 -29.56 35.87 -12.39
N ARG A 625 -29.35 35.97 -13.70
CA ARG A 625 -30.23 35.41 -14.74
C ARG A 625 -30.05 33.89 -14.96
N PHE A 626 -28.98 33.29 -14.45
CA PHE A 626 -28.70 31.88 -14.61
C PHE A 626 -29.20 31.09 -13.41
N GLU A 627 -29.61 29.85 -13.67
CA GLU A 627 -30.00 28.95 -12.58
C GLU A 627 -28.77 28.44 -11.83
N GLN A 628 -28.63 28.91 -10.60
CA GLN A 628 -27.48 28.63 -9.76
C GLN A 628 -27.90 28.31 -8.33
N LYS A 629 -26.98 27.61 -7.60
CA LYS A 629 -27.13 27.25 -6.20
C LYS A 629 -25.96 27.83 -5.39
N SER A 630 -26.27 28.50 -4.25
CA SER A 630 -25.24 28.92 -3.31
C SER A 630 -24.62 27.70 -2.63
N ILE A 631 -23.32 27.72 -2.44
CA ILE A 631 -22.57 26.65 -1.80
C ILE A 631 -22.34 26.96 -0.33
N ASN A 632 -22.77 26.04 0.51
CA ASN A 632 -22.45 25.98 1.93
C ASN A 632 -21.47 24.81 2.13
N LEU A 633 -20.19 25.10 2.43
CA LEU A 633 -19.23 24.06 2.68
C LEU A 633 -19.60 23.27 3.95
N PRO A 634 -19.66 21.93 3.89
CA PRO A 634 -20.17 21.12 4.99
C PRO A 634 -19.17 20.96 6.13
N ARG A 635 -19.69 20.75 7.34
CA ARG A 635 -18.96 20.16 8.46
C ARG A 635 -18.97 18.66 8.28
N VAL A 636 -17.81 18.08 7.92
CA VAL A 636 -17.68 16.66 7.60
C VAL A 636 -17.21 15.88 8.82
N ALA A 637 -17.84 14.75 9.09
CA ALA A 637 -17.33 13.71 10.00
C ALA A 637 -16.95 12.47 9.22
N ILE A 638 -15.83 11.83 9.60
CA ILE A 638 -15.42 10.50 9.12
C ILE A 638 -15.55 9.53 10.30
N TYR A 639 -16.36 8.49 10.10
CA TYR A 639 -16.62 7.50 11.15
C TYR A 639 -15.62 6.36 11.08
N HIS A 640 -15.03 5.99 12.23
CA HIS A 640 -14.17 4.82 12.35
C HIS A 640 -14.73 3.80 13.35
N THR A 641 -14.37 2.55 13.12
CA THR A 641 -14.58 1.45 14.06
C THR A 641 -13.26 1.08 14.70
N TRP A 642 -13.26 0.66 15.96
CA TRP A 642 -12.05 0.23 16.67
C TRP A 642 -11.53 -1.14 16.24
N TYR A 643 -12.25 -1.87 15.39
CA TYR A 643 -11.85 -3.17 14.88
C TYR A 643 -11.42 -3.17 13.40
N ASN A 644 -11.59 -2.04 12.69
CA ASN A 644 -11.21 -1.91 11.29
C ASN A 644 -10.95 -0.45 10.95
N THR A 645 -9.70 -0.07 10.85
CA THR A 645 -9.24 1.33 10.64
C THR A 645 -8.54 1.56 9.31
N GLN A 646 -8.37 0.54 8.47
CA GLN A 646 -7.60 0.60 7.25
C GLN A 646 -8.14 1.60 6.22
N ASP A 647 -9.39 1.42 5.79
CA ASP A 647 -9.99 2.25 4.74
C ASP A 647 -10.43 3.63 5.29
N GLU A 648 -10.71 3.69 6.58
CA GLU A 648 -10.87 4.96 7.29
C GLU A 648 -9.58 5.77 7.26
N GLY A 649 -8.45 5.13 7.49
CA GLY A 649 -7.12 5.73 7.40
C GLY A 649 -6.81 6.28 6.02
N TRP A 650 -7.13 5.56 4.94
CA TRP A 650 -7.03 6.07 3.57
C TRP A 650 -7.96 7.27 3.32
N SER A 651 -9.17 7.24 3.88
CA SER A 651 -10.09 8.38 3.78
C SER A 651 -9.53 9.61 4.50
N ARG A 652 -9.04 9.47 5.74
CA ARG A 652 -8.36 10.56 6.47
C ARG A 652 -7.15 11.09 5.70
N TYR A 653 -6.30 10.19 5.22
CA TYR A 653 -5.13 10.55 4.43
C TYR A 653 -5.53 11.38 3.20
N THR A 654 -6.53 10.92 2.44
CA THR A 654 -7.02 11.62 1.24
C THR A 654 -7.54 13.01 1.56
N PHE A 655 -8.32 13.15 2.65
CA PHE A 655 -8.85 14.45 3.07
C PHE A 655 -7.74 15.40 3.52
N GLU A 656 -6.76 14.91 4.29
CA GLU A 656 -5.61 15.70 4.75
C GLU A 656 -4.72 16.14 3.58
N GLN A 657 -4.38 15.23 2.66
CA GLN A 657 -3.57 15.55 1.48
C GLN A 657 -4.25 16.56 0.55
N ARG A 658 -5.58 16.57 0.50
CA ARG A 658 -6.36 17.55 -0.26
C ARG A 658 -6.67 18.82 0.53
N GLY A 659 -6.34 18.91 1.81
CA GLY A 659 -6.68 20.07 2.65
C GLY A 659 -8.18 20.24 2.90
N ILE A 660 -8.95 19.14 2.91
CA ILE A 660 -10.38 19.14 3.19
C ILE A 660 -10.57 18.89 4.70
N PRO A 661 -11.16 19.83 5.46
CA PRO A 661 -11.33 19.66 6.89
C PRO A 661 -12.37 18.60 7.22
N TYR A 662 -12.10 17.81 8.26
CA TYR A 662 -13.02 16.81 8.79
C TYR A 662 -12.86 16.66 10.31
N THR A 663 -13.78 15.92 10.92
CA THR A 663 -13.71 15.45 12.32
C THR A 663 -13.78 13.94 12.34
N SER A 664 -12.80 13.26 12.93
CA SER A 664 -12.87 11.81 13.16
C SER A 664 -13.84 11.54 14.32
N ILE A 665 -14.79 10.62 14.09
CA ILE A 665 -15.82 10.24 15.09
C ILE A 665 -15.91 8.72 15.21
N ASP A 666 -16.29 8.26 16.40
CA ASP A 666 -16.43 6.84 16.71
C ASP A 666 -17.81 6.47 17.27
N LYS A 667 -17.91 5.26 17.81
CA LYS A 667 -19.13 4.74 18.46
C LYS A 667 -19.67 5.65 19.58
N ASP A 668 -18.80 6.35 20.30
CA ASP A 668 -19.21 7.14 21.46
C ASP A 668 -19.90 8.44 21.00
N GLU A 669 -19.41 9.03 19.90
CA GLU A 669 -20.08 10.18 19.28
C GLU A 669 -21.47 9.79 18.71
N LEU A 670 -21.60 8.61 18.08
CA LEU A 670 -22.91 8.13 17.61
C LEU A 670 -23.87 7.87 18.78
N LYS A 671 -23.39 7.30 19.90
CA LYS A 671 -24.20 7.11 21.12
C LYS A 671 -24.64 8.40 21.75
N ALA A 672 -23.77 9.43 21.75
CA ALA A 672 -24.09 10.74 22.31
C ALA A 672 -25.22 11.44 21.56
N GLY A 673 -25.38 11.19 20.26
CA GLY A 673 -26.44 11.75 19.44
C GLY A 673 -26.27 13.23 19.13
N ASN A 674 -27.38 13.91 18.80
CA ASN A 674 -27.42 15.32 18.38
C ASN A 674 -26.48 15.63 17.19
N LEU A 675 -26.31 14.66 16.30
CA LEU A 675 -25.30 14.66 15.23
C LEU A 675 -25.52 15.81 14.24
N LYS A 676 -26.78 16.14 13.88
CA LYS A 676 -27.09 17.20 12.89
C LYS A 676 -26.69 18.60 13.38
N SER A 677 -26.65 18.83 14.68
CA SER A 677 -26.17 20.12 15.22
C SER A 677 -24.66 20.30 15.03
N LYS A 678 -23.91 19.20 14.92
CA LYS A 678 -22.45 19.19 14.84
C LYS A 678 -21.96 19.02 13.40
N TYR A 679 -22.61 18.16 12.62
CA TYR A 679 -22.18 17.72 11.30
C TYR A 679 -23.26 17.91 10.23
N ASP A 680 -22.84 18.11 9.01
CA ASP A 680 -23.69 18.22 7.84
C ASP A 680 -23.58 16.96 6.97
N VAL A 681 -22.38 16.37 6.93
CA VAL A 681 -22.07 15.13 6.24
C VAL A 681 -21.37 14.16 7.20
N ILE A 682 -21.80 12.92 7.21
CA ILE A 682 -21.08 11.80 7.84
C ILE A 682 -20.68 10.83 6.73
N LEU A 683 -19.36 10.58 6.61
CA LEU A 683 -18.79 9.59 5.72
C LEU A 683 -18.46 8.34 6.52
N ILE A 684 -18.97 7.19 6.07
CA ILE A 684 -18.61 5.87 6.60
C ILE A 684 -17.77 5.18 5.52
N PRO A 685 -16.44 5.13 5.69
CA PRO A 685 -15.55 4.38 4.82
C PRO A 685 -15.90 2.89 4.80
N ARG A 686 -15.26 2.11 3.95
CA ARG A 686 -15.43 0.67 3.96
C ARG A 686 -15.13 0.09 5.34
N VAL A 687 -16.05 -0.74 5.85
CA VAL A 687 -15.92 -1.47 7.11
C VAL A 687 -16.02 -2.98 6.83
N ARG A 688 -15.15 -3.77 7.40
CA ARG A 688 -15.22 -5.25 7.31
C ARG A 688 -16.37 -5.79 8.16
N GLY A 689 -16.92 -6.95 7.76
CA GLY A 689 -17.96 -7.64 8.47
C GLY A 689 -19.37 -7.31 7.99
N ASN A 690 -20.36 -7.41 8.88
CA ASN A 690 -21.78 -7.25 8.60
C ASN A 690 -22.45 -6.26 9.59
N ALA A 691 -23.74 -6.04 9.45
CA ALA A 691 -24.51 -5.14 10.31
C ALA A 691 -24.40 -5.51 11.81
N LYS A 692 -24.37 -6.79 12.16
CA LYS A 692 -24.19 -7.24 13.56
C LYS A 692 -22.86 -6.80 14.13
N MET A 693 -21.77 -6.96 13.35
CA MET A 693 -20.43 -6.54 13.76
C MET A 693 -20.33 -5.01 13.86
N PHE A 694 -20.96 -4.31 12.95
CA PHE A 694 -21.02 -2.83 12.98
C PHE A 694 -21.73 -2.32 14.26
N ILE A 695 -22.90 -2.91 14.63
CA ILE A 695 -23.66 -2.54 15.82
C ILE A 695 -22.88 -2.84 17.10
N ASN A 696 -22.26 -4.02 17.19
CA ASN A 696 -21.68 -4.52 18.44
C ASN A 696 -20.21 -4.12 18.63
N GLY A 697 -19.46 -3.89 17.55
CA GLY A 697 -18.04 -3.53 17.63
C GLY A 697 -17.17 -4.62 18.26
N VAL A 698 -16.15 -4.20 19.00
CA VAL A 698 -15.28 -5.11 19.79
C VAL A 698 -16.08 -5.70 20.95
N ASP A 699 -15.94 -7.00 21.19
CA ASP A 699 -16.75 -7.71 22.18
C ASP A 699 -16.53 -7.16 23.60
N SER A 700 -17.60 -6.70 24.22
CA SER A 700 -17.59 -6.11 25.57
C SER A 700 -17.27 -7.11 26.69
N LYS A 701 -17.25 -8.44 26.40
CA LYS A 701 -16.79 -9.45 27.36
C LYS A 701 -15.35 -9.25 27.82
N PHE A 702 -14.55 -8.55 27.03
CA PHE A 702 -13.14 -8.27 27.34
C PHE A 702 -12.94 -7.13 28.35
N GLY A 703 -14.04 -6.48 28.79
CA GLY A 703 -14.01 -5.34 29.71
C GLY A 703 -13.46 -4.09 29.05
N PRO A 704 -13.33 -2.99 29.79
CA PRO A 704 -12.80 -1.76 29.24
C PRO A 704 -11.38 -1.96 28.68
N MET A 705 -11.20 -1.57 27.41
CA MET A 705 -9.91 -1.61 26.70
C MET A 705 -9.49 -0.19 26.34
N PRO A 706 -8.72 0.49 27.21
CA PRO A 706 -8.30 1.84 26.94
C PRO A 706 -7.24 1.92 25.85
N TYR A 707 -7.41 2.90 24.95
CA TYR A 707 -6.42 3.32 23.96
C TYR A 707 -6.14 4.81 24.17
N THR A 708 -5.50 5.13 25.30
CA THR A 708 -5.19 6.49 25.75
C THR A 708 -3.69 6.62 25.99
N GLN A 709 -3.13 7.76 25.64
CA GLN A 709 -1.74 8.07 25.96
C GLN A 709 -1.55 8.19 27.48
N THR A 710 -0.52 7.57 28.00
CA THR A 710 -0.06 7.66 29.40
C THR A 710 1.46 7.71 29.44
N ALA A 711 2.05 7.99 30.61
CA ALA A 711 3.51 7.94 30.78
C ALA A 711 4.10 6.53 30.54
N GLU A 712 3.33 5.50 30.84
CA GLU A 712 3.72 4.09 30.64
C GLU A 712 3.51 3.63 29.20
N PHE A 713 2.44 4.13 28.54
CA PHE A 713 2.05 3.78 27.17
C PHE A 713 1.97 5.05 26.31
N PRO A 714 3.12 5.65 25.96
CA PRO A 714 3.18 6.95 25.31
C PRO A 714 2.72 6.93 23.85
N SER A 715 2.68 5.76 23.18
CA SER A 715 2.34 5.62 21.77
C SER A 715 0.85 5.42 21.50
N HIS A 716 0.03 5.21 22.55
CA HIS A 716 -1.41 5.10 22.42
C HIS A 716 -2.10 6.48 22.34
N GLY A 717 -3.38 6.50 21.93
CA GLY A 717 -4.18 7.72 21.87
C GLY A 717 -3.99 8.57 20.60
N VAL A 718 -3.25 8.05 19.62
CA VAL A 718 -3.00 8.67 18.31
C VAL A 718 -3.28 7.65 17.22
N PRO A 719 -4.01 8.00 16.16
CA PRO A 719 -4.64 9.28 15.82
C PRO A 719 -5.96 9.55 16.57
N ALA A 720 -6.53 8.56 17.23
CA ALA A 720 -7.76 8.65 18.01
C ALA A 720 -7.53 8.11 19.44
N SER A 721 -8.36 8.51 20.39
CA SER A 721 -8.23 8.13 21.79
C SER A 721 -9.58 7.74 22.37
N THR A 722 -9.63 6.65 23.15
CA THR A 722 -10.83 6.28 23.91
C THR A 722 -10.43 5.63 25.23
N SER A 723 -11.28 5.81 26.23
CA SER A 723 -11.13 5.08 27.51
C SER A 723 -11.60 3.63 27.42
N ASP A 724 -12.36 3.28 26.37
CA ASP A 724 -12.81 1.91 26.13
C ASP A 724 -13.11 1.67 24.66
N MET A 725 -12.33 0.81 24.02
CA MET A 725 -12.54 0.41 22.63
C MET A 725 -13.69 -0.61 22.48
N THR A 726 -14.15 -1.24 23.54
CA THR A 726 -15.16 -2.29 23.45
C THR A 726 -16.56 -1.74 23.12
N GLY A 727 -17.40 -2.61 22.60
CA GLY A 727 -18.73 -2.23 22.10
C GLY A 727 -18.70 -1.48 20.78
N GLY A 728 -19.87 -1.37 20.19
CA GLY A 728 -20.13 -0.57 18.98
C GLY A 728 -21.15 0.54 19.28
N PRO A 729 -21.72 1.18 18.24
CA PRO A 729 -22.72 2.23 18.42
C PRO A 729 -24.02 1.74 19.04
N GLY A 730 -24.30 0.42 18.98
CA GLY A 730 -25.57 -0.13 19.45
C GLY A 730 -26.77 0.35 18.64
N PHE A 731 -27.96 -0.12 18.95
CA PHE A 731 -29.18 0.32 18.26
C PHE A 731 -29.48 1.81 18.50
N GLY A 732 -29.13 2.36 19.70
CA GLY A 732 -29.28 3.78 19.99
C GLY A 732 -28.45 4.69 19.06
N GLY A 733 -27.18 4.32 18.82
CA GLY A 733 -26.33 5.05 17.88
C GLY A 733 -26.83 4.97 16.44
N ILE A 734 -27.35 3.81 16.02
CA ILE A 734 -27.98 3.66 14.70
C ILE A 734 -29.23 4.53 14.57
N GLU A 735 -30.05 4.63 15.61
CA GLU A 735 -31.22 5.52 15.59
C GLU A 735 -30.81 7.00 15.54
N HIS A 736 -29.74 7.39 16.23
CA HIS A 736 -29.19 8.75 16.11
C HIS A 736 -28.67 9.04 14.71
N LEU A 737 -28.04 8.06 14.05
CA LEU A 737 -27.61 8.20 12.67
C LEU A 737 -28.80 8.30 11.70
N ARG A 738 -29.87 7.51 11.92
CA ARG A 738 -31.14 7.62 11.17
C ARG A 738 -31.73 9.02 11.33
N LYS A 739 -31.82 9.50 12.56
CA LYS A 739 -32.34 10.85 12.87
C LYS A 739 -31.49 11.94 12.22
N PHE A 740 -30.16 11.80 12.21
CA PHE A 740 -29.26 12.71 11.50
C PHE A 740 -29.65 12.88 10.03
N VAL A 741 -29.89 11.76 9.32
CA VAL A 741 -30.30 11.81 7.91
C VAL A 741 -31.73 12.41 7.80
N GLN A 742 -32.67 11.94 8.60
CA GLN A 742 -34.05 12.47 8.58
C GLN A 742 -34.11 13.97 8.83
N ASP A 743 -33.22 14.51 9.64
CA ASP A 743 -33.14 15.95 9.96
C ASP A 743 -32.38 16.78 8.91
N GLY A 744 -31.97 16.16 7.78
CA GLY A 744 -31.37 16.84 6.62
C GLY A 744 -29.83 16.69 6.54
N GLY A 745 -29.24 15.68 7.18
CA GLY A 745 -27.84 15.31 7.00
C GLY A 745 -27.64 14.45 5.75
N LEU A 746 -26.42 14.46 5.22
CA LEU A 746 -25.97 13.56 4.16
C LEU A 746 -25.13 12.44 4.80
N LEU A 747 -25.54 11.19 4.60
CA LEU A 747 -24.77 10.01 4.95
C LEU A 747 -24.14 9.43 3.68
N ILE A 748 -22.81 9.36 3.62
CA ILE A 748 -22.06 8.73 2.53
C ILE A 748 -21.54 7.39 3.04
N ALA A 749 -21.86 6.31 2.35
CA ALA A 749 -21.41 4.97 2.69
C ALA A 749 -20.63 4.33 1.52
N LEU A 750 -19.39 3.87 1.79
CA LEU A 750 -18.48 3.36 0.78
C LEU A 750 -18.41 1.84 0.85
N GLU A 751 -18.45 1.20 -0.30
CA GLU A 751 -18.32 -0.23 -0.53
C GLU A 751 -19.20 -1.07 0.42
N ASN A 752 -18.62 -1.94 1.25
CA ASN A 752 -19.36 -2.82 2.15
C ASN A 752 -20.24 -2.05 3.15
N SER A 753 -19.82 -0.84 3.52
CA SER A 753 -20.64 0.02 4.40
C SER A 753 -21.98 0.40 3.76
N ALA A 754 -22.05 0.50 2.43
CA ALA A 754 -23.32 0.72 1.73
C ALA A 754 -24.31 -0.45 1.95
N ALA A 755 -23.82 -1.70 1.90
CA ALA A 755 -24.66 -2.85 2.21
C ALA A 755 -25.08 -2.89 3.68
N ILE A 756 -24.16 -2.58 4.61
CA ILE A 756 -24.46 -2.48 6.04
C ILE A 756 -25.55 -1.43 6.30
N MET A 757 -25.48 -0.25 5.67
CA MET A 757 -26.51 0.80 5.82
C MET A 757 -27.88 0.35 5.26
N ALA A 758 -27.90 -0.40 4.18
CA ALA A 758 -29.12 -1.01 3.64
C ALA A 758 -29.70 -2.04 4.63
N GLU A 759 -28.89 -2.97 5.15
CA GLU A 759 -29.29 -3.97 6.15
C GLU A 759 -29.83 -3.33 7.45
N LEU A 760 -29.26 -2.22 7.88
CA LEU A 760 -29.71 -1.45 9.05
C LEU A 760 -30.96 -0.60 8.79
N GLY A 761 -31.47 -0.62 7.53
CA GLY A 761 -32.64 0.16 7.12
C GLY A 761 -32.41 1.68 7.10
N LEU A 762 -31.14 2.12 7.00
CA LEU A 762 -30.77 3.52 6.78
C LEU A 762 -30.94 3.92 5.32
N ALA A 763 -30.85 2.95 4.40
CA ALA A 763 -31.17 3.10 2.98
C ALA A 763 -32.25 2.06 2.59
N PRO A 764 -33.51 2.25 3.01
CA PRO A 764 -34.56 1.20 2.95
C PRO A 764 -34.95 0.79 1.53
N GLU A 765 -34.64 1.61 0.53
CA GLU A 765 -34.91 1.31 -0.88
C GLU A 765 -33.87 0.41 -1.51
N LEU A 766 -32.75 0.15 -0.81
CA LEU A 766 -31.67 -0.71 -1.27
C LEU A 766 -31.71 -2.08 -0.60
N SER A 767 -31.38 -3.11 -1.33
CA SER A 767 -31.16 -4.46 -0.79
C SER A 767 -29.91 -5.09 -1.38
N PRO A 768 -29.10 -5.81 -0.57
CA PRO A 768 -27.97 -6.58 -1.06
C PRO A 768 -28.43 -7.67 -2.02
N VAL A 769 -27.64 -7.89 -3.08
CA VAL A 769 -27.81 -8.99 -4.03
C VAL A 769 -26.69 -9.99 -3.83
N SER A 770 -27.06 -11.26 -3.67
CA SER A 770 -26.08 -12.36 -3.67
C SER A 770 -25.83 -12.84 -5.08
N SER A 771 -24.60 -12.81 -5.53
CA SER A 771 -24.13 -13.47 -6.74
C SER A 771 -23.16 -14.57 -6.35
N GLY A 772 -23.57 -15.83 -6.53
CA GLY A 772 -22.74 -16.98 -6.16
C GLY A 772 -21.59 -17.26 -7.11
N SER A 773 -21.59 -16.68 -8.30
CA SER A 773 -20.62 -16.99 -9.35
C SER A 773 -19.80 -15.78 -9.84
N LEU A 774 -20.19 -14.56 -9.50
CA LEU A 774 -19.39 -13.37 -9.80
C LEU A 774 -18.05 -13.42 -9.07
N PHE A 775 -16.96 -13.31 -9.80
CA PHE A 775 -15.64 -13.16 -9.23
C PHE A 775 -14.99 -11.88 -9.77
N HIS A 776 -14.75 -10.92 -8.87
CA HIS A 776 -14.28 -9.56 -9.19
C HIS A 776 -13.17 -9.14 -8.22
N PRO A 777 -11.93 -9.55 -8.47
CA PRO A 777 -10.83 -9.45 -7.47
C PRO A 777 -10.10 -8.10 -7.44
N GLY A 778 -10.65 -7.04 -8.00
CA GLY A 778 -10.00 -5.72 -8.10
C GLY A 778 -9.56 -5.41 -9.51
N SER A 779 -10.46 -4.79 -10.28
CA SER A 779 -10.29 -4.50 -11.71
C SER A 779 -10.76 -3.09 -12.02
N ILE A 780 -10.25 -2.53 -13.12
CA ILE A 780 -10.78 -1.30 -13.71
C ILE A 780 -11.86 -1.69 -14.70
N VAL A 781 -13.06 -1.15 -14.51
CA VAL A 781 -14.25 -1.53 -15.28
C VAL A 781 -15.02 -0.31 -15.76
N MET A 782 -15.82 -0.49 -16.81
CA MET A 782 -16.68 0.57 -17.35
C MET A 782 -17.90 0.80 -16.46
N ALA A 783 -18.22 2.06 -16.27
CA ALA A 783 -19.43 2.56 -15.64
C ALA A 783 -20.18 3.50 -16.58
N LYS A 784 -21.50 3.63 -16.38
CA LYS A 784 -22.35 4.52 -17.17
C LYS A 784 -23.22 5.38 -16.27
N VAL A 785 -23.28 6.68 -16.58
CA VAL A 785 -24.19 7.62 -15.91
C VAL A 785 -25.63 7.28 -16.29
N ARG A 786 -26.49 7.10 -15.28
CA ARG A 786 -27.94 6.85 -15.45
C ARG A 786 -28.75 8.12 -15.26
N LYS A 787 -28.32 9.01 -14.40
CA LYS A 787 -29.01 10.25 -14.05
C LYS A 787 -28.08 11.45 -14.20
N SER A 788 -27.95 11.93 -15.43
CA SER A 788 -27.05 13.06 -15.76
C SER A 788 -27.44 14.38 -15.09
N SER A 789 -28.71 14.51 -14.63
CA SER A 789 -29.15 15.67 -13.85
C SER A 789 -28.68 15.68 -12.39
N SER A 790 -28.11 14.58 -11.92
CA SER A 790 -27.59 14.52 -10.55
C SER A 790 -26.25 15.29 -10.44
N PRO A 791 -26.11 16.19 -9.46
CA PRO A 791 -24.86 16.91 -9.27
C PRO A 791 -23.69 16.00 -8.88
N ILE A 792 -23.93 14.75 -8.43
CA ILE A 792 -22.89 13.78 -8.06
C ILE A 792 -22.02 13.42 -9.29
N VAL A 793 -22.59 13.43 -10.47
CA VAL A 793 -21.92 13.06 -11.73
C VAL A 793 -21.50 14.28 -12.56
N ASN A 794 -21.58 15.48 -12.01
CA ASN A 794 -21.10 16.69 -12.69
C ASN A 794 -19.63 16.51 -13.10
N GLY A 795 -19.30 16.89 -14.32
CA GLY A 795 -17.95 16.81 -14.87
C GLY A 795 -17.54 15.44 -15.39
N TYR A 796 -18.35 14.39 -15.20
CA TYR A 796 -18.11 13.06 -15.79
C TYR A 796 -18.75 12.92 -17.16
N PRO A 797 -18.11 12.20 -18.10
CA PRO A 797 -18.73 11.79 -19.36
C PRO A 797 -19.82 10.75 -19.11
N GLU A 798 -20.64 10.45 -20.13
CA GLU A 798 -21.69 9.44 -20.02
C GLU A 798 -21.16 8.05 -19.66
N GLU A 799 -19.99 7.68 -20.19
CA GLU A 799 -19.29 6.43 -19.89
C GLU A 799 -17.87 6.72 -19.46
N PHE A 800 -17.43 6.10 -18.38
CA PHE A 800 -16.10 6.27 -17.79
C PHE A 800 -15.64 5.00 -17.07
N SER A 801 -14.35 4.89 -16.78
CA SER A 801 -13.82 3.76 -16.02
C SER A 801 -13.80 4.07 -14.51
N ILE A 802 -14.03 3.04 -13.70
CA ILE A 802 -13.88 3.08 -12.22
C ILE A 802 -13.07 1.88 -11.77
N PHE A 803 -12.39 2.00 -10.63
CA PHE A 803 -11.81 0.85 -9.96
C PHE A 803 -12.84 0.19 -9.05
N ARG A 804 -13.01 -1.12 -9.18
CA ARG A 804 -13.88 -1.90 -8.31
C ARG A 804 -13.11 -3.07 -7.68
N GLY A 805 -13.06 -3.12 -6.35
CA GLY A 805 -12.66 -4.29 -5.57
C GLY A 805 -13.76 -5.36 -5.52
N ASN A 806 -13.77 -6.18 -4.49
CA ASN A 806 -14.80 -7.20 -4.27
C ASN A 806 -15.97 -6.66 -3.41
N GLY A 807 -16.51 -5.48 -3.80
CA GLY A 807 -17.61 -4.84 -3.09
C GLY A 807 -18.95 -5.54 -3.28
N PRO A 808 -19.98 -5.16 -2.51
CA PRO A 808 -21.33 -5.72 -2.61
C PRO A 808 -22.01 -5.34 -3.91
N LEU A 809 -23.01 -6.11 -4.30
CA LEU A 809 -24.02 -5.67 -5.25
C LEU A 809 -25.25 -5.19 -4.48
N LEU A 810 -25.79 -4.04 -4.90
CA LEU A 810 -27.03 -3.50 -4.40
C LEU A 810 -28.05 -3.35 -5.53
N GLN A 811 -29.31 -3.50 -5.20
CA GLN A 811 -30.42 -3.29 -6.11
C GLN A 811 -31.52 -2.45 -5.47
N THR A 812 -32.27 -1.75 -6.30
CA THR A 812 -33.56 -1.15 -5.99
C THR A 812 -34.67 -1.97 -6.60
N ASN A 813 -35.92 -1.79 -6.16
CA ASN A 813 -37.02 -2.29 -6.91
C ASN A 813 -37.19 -1.52 -8.25
N LYS A 814 -37.91 -2.08 -9.20
CA LYS A 814 -38.05 -1.49 -10.54
C LYS A 814 -38.70 -0.11 -10.59
N TYR A 815 -39.44 0.28 -9.55
CA TYR A 815 -40.11 1.58 -9.45
C TYR A 815 -39.23 2.69 -8.90
N ASN A 816 -38.09 2.31 -8.25
CA ASN A 816 -37.14 3.21 -7.62
C ASN A 816 -35.80 3.27 -8.35
N ARG A 817 -35.76 2.89 -9.64
CA ARG A 817 -34.52 2.87 -10.43
C ARG A 817 -33.92 4.25 -10.70
N ASP A 818 -34.70 5.30 -10.55
CA ASP A 818 -34.28 6.69 -10.61
C ASP A 818 -33.34 7.08 -9.43
N LEU A 819 -33.25 6.25 -8.39
CA LEU A 819 -32.28 6.39 -7.30
C LEU A 819 -30.87 5.98 -7.74
N MET A 820 -30.73 5.17 -8.80
CA MET A 820 -29.47 4.77 -9.38
C MET A 820 -28.87 5.91 -10.20
N LEU A 821 -27.73 6.42 -9.79
CA LEU A 821 -27.04 7.53 -10.47
C LEU A 821 -26.07 7.03 -11.53
N VAL A 822 -25.37 5.93 -11.23
CA VAL A 822 -24.35 5.28 -12.06
C VAL A 822 -24.55 3.78 -12.00
N GLN A 823 -24.31 3.08 -13.10
CA GLN A 823 -24.38 1.63 -13.22
C GLN A 823 -23.04 1.03 -13.68
N TYR A 824 -22.85 -0.25 -13.42
CA TYR A 824 -21.76 -1.06 -13.98
C TYR A 824 -22.05 -1.40 -15.45
N GLY A 825 -21.08 -1.12 -16.34
CA GLY A 825 -21.19 -1.38 -17.78
C GLY A 825 -22.23 -0.52 -18.51
N SER A 826 -22.26 -0.63 -19.81
CA SER A 826 -23.11 0.19 -20.69
C SER A 826 -24.52 -0.38 -20.90
N LYS A 827 -24.69 -1.71 -20.72
CA LYS A 827 -25.96 -2.40 -20.98
C LYS A 827 -26.89 -2.31 -19.76
N PRO A 828 -28.23 -2.14 -19.98
CA PRO A 828 -29.22 -2.19 -18.91
C PRO A 828 -29.36 -3.63 -18.37
N LEU A 829 -29.99 -3.75 -17.18
CA LEU A 829 -30.41 -5.06 -16.64
C LEU A 829 -31.37 -5.76 -17.61
N LYS A 830 -31.35 -7.10 -17.61
CA LYS A 830 -32.23 -7.91 -18.51
C LYS A 830 -33.73 -7.60 -18.36
N ASP A 831 -34.17 -7.30 -17.14
CA ASP A 831 -35.59 -6.96 -16.86
C ASP A 831 -35.95 -5.51 -17.23
N GLU A 832 -34.99 -4.67 -17.63
CA GLU A 832 -35.19 -3.35 -18.21
C GLU A 832 -35.38 -3.41 -19.74
N ILE A 833 -34.99 -4.53 -20.37
CA ILE A 833 -35.20 -4.72 -21.80
C ILE A 833 -36.68 -4.95 -22.02
N PRO A 834 -37.35 -4.19 -22.88
CA PRO A 834 -38.78 -4.42 -23.20
C PRO A 834 -39.01 -5.86 -23.64
N TYR A 835 -40.02 -6.51 -23.06
CA TYR A 835 -40.42 -7.85 -23.48
C TYR A 835 -41.03 -7.81 -24.90
N GLU A 836 -40.32 -8.32 -25.87
CA GLU A 836 -40.75 -8.39 -27.27
C GLU A 836 -41.53 -9.69 -27.58
N GLY A 837 -41.83 -10.48 -26.59
CA GLY A 837 -42.57 -11.75 -26.76
C GLY A 837 -44.11 -11.57 -26.87
N PRO A 838 -44.87 -12.61 -27.20
CA PRO A 838 -46.31 -12.55 -27.27
C PRO A 838 -46.94 -12.28 -25.93
N ILE A 839 -47.79 -11.26 -25.82
CA ILE A 839 -48.58 -10.96 -24.63
C ILE A 839 -49.66 -12.05 -24.51
N LEU A 840 -49.73 -12.74 -23.36
CA LEU A 840 -50.76 -13.78 -23.13
C LEU A 840 -52.15 -13.18 -23.33
N GLY A 841 -52.89 -13.68 -24.33
CA GLY A 841 -54.25 -13.23 -24.64
C GLY A 841 -54.42 -12.29 -25.82
N MET A 842 -53.33 -11.89 -26.52
CA MET A 842 -53.42 -11.15 -27.79
C MET A 842 -53.00 -12.03 -28.98
N THR A 843 -53.91 -12.17 -29.96
CA THR A 843 -53.70 -12.99 -31.15
C THR A 843 -53.00 -12.26 -32.30
N ASP A 844 -52.83 -10.94 -32.22
CA ASP A 844 -52.18 -10.15 -33.27
C ASP A 844 -50.86 -9.58 -32.81
N LYS A 845 -49.78 -9.97 -33.49
CA LYS A 845 -48.47 -9.32 -33.33
C LYS A 845 -48.54 -7.87 -33.79
N PRO A 846 -48.19 -6.87 -32.98
CA PRO A 846 -47.92 -5.57 -33.57
C PRO A 846 -46.80 -5.73 -34.60
N LYS A 847 -46.99 -5.24 -35.81
CA LYS A 847 -45.91 -5.12 -36.78
C LYS A 847 -44.89 -4.11 -36.19
N SER A 848 -43.87 -4.60 -35.55
CA SER A 848 -42.70 -3.80 -35.27
C SER A 848 -42.03 -3.51 -36.63
N GLU A 849 -41.98 -2.25 -37.03
CA GLU A 849 -40.96 -1.82 -37.96
C GLU A 849 -39.63 -2.21 -37.30
N LYS A 850 -38.89 -3.06 -37.98
CA LYS A 850 -37.49 -3.34 -37.61
C LYS A 850 -36.73 -2.03 -37.75
N VAL A 851 -36.68 -1.25 -36.69
CA VAL A 851 -35.58 -0.36 -36.51
C VAL A 851 -34.37 -1.28 -36.33
N GLU A 852 -33.59 -1.46 -37.38
CA GLU A 852 -32.24 -2.01 -37.26
C GLU A 852 -31.52 -1.07 -36.27
N ALA A 853 -31.55 -1.43 -34.99
CA ALA A 853 -30.63 -0.88 -34.03
C ALA A 853 -29.25 -1.22 -34.58
N LYS A 854 -28.53 -0.21 -35.12
CA LYS A 854 -27.10 -0.34 -35.30
C LYS A 854 -26.59 -0.82 -33.95
N GLU A 855 -26.05 -2.05 -33.90
CA GLU A 855 -25.28 -2.50 -32.77
C GLU A 855 -24.12 -1.50 -32.65
N GLU A 856 -24.31 -0.46 -31.86
CA GLU A 856 -23.20 0.29 -31.34
C GLU A 856 -22.33 -0.74 -30.60
N LYS A 857 -21.13 -0.95 -31.11
CA LYS A 857 -20.13 -1.81 -30.44
C LYS A 857 -19.99 -1.31 -29.01
N SER A 858 -20.71 -1.93 -28.08
CA SER A 858 -20.59 -1.59 -26.67
C SER A 858 -19.13 -1.79 -26.22
N LYS A 859 -18.58 -0.82 -25.52
CA LYS A 859 -17.23 -0.93 -24.95
C LYS A 859 -17.16 -2.17 -24.06
N PRO A 860 -16.02 -2.89 -24.02
CA PRO A 860 -15.83 -3.99 -23.08
C PRO A 860 -16.08 -3.53 -21.64
N TYR A 861 -16.68 -4.40 -20.82
CA TYR A 861 -16.89 -4.08 -19.39
C TYR A 861 -15.57 -3.96 -18.64
N VAL A 862 -14.63 -4.90 -18.86
CA VAL A 862 -13.32 -4.90 -18.23
C VAL A 862 -12.37 -4.03 -19.04
N VAL A 863 -11.79 -3.01 -18.42
CA VAL A 863 -10.77 -2.12 -18.99
C VAL A 863 -9.37 -2.63 -18.67
N ALA A 864 -9.13 -3.03 -17.40
CA ALA A 864 -7.90 -3.66 -16.96
C ALA A 864 -8.20 -4.69 -15.86
N GLY A 865 -7.40 -5.76 -15.80
CA GLY A 865 -7.62 -6.86 -14.89
C GLY A 865 -8.48 -7.98 -15.50
N MET A 866 -9.39 -8.54 -14.72
CA MET A 866 -10.27 -9.65 -15.12
C MET A 866 -11.54 -9.67 -14.25
N VAL A 867 -12.66 -10.05 -14.84
CA VAL A 867 -13.90 -10.38 -14.13
C VAL A 867 -14.43 -11.69 -14.69
N ARG A 868 -14.80 -12.65 -13.83
CA ARG A 868 -15.53 -13.86 -14.25
C ARG A 868 -17.02 -13.65 -14.01
N ASN A 869 -17.83 -14.13 -14.96
CA ASN A 869 -19.30 -13.99 -14.94
C ASN A 869 -19.77 -12.53 -14.87
N GLU A 870 -19.12 -11.66 -15.64
CA GLU A 870 -19.40 -10.21 -15.69
C GLU A 870 -20.87 -9.87 -16.01
N GLN A 871 -21.60 -10.78 -16.68
CA GLN A 871 -23.03 -10.63 -16.96
C GLN A 871 -23.90 -10.53 -15.69
N GLU A 872 -23.38 -10.96 -14.53
CA GLU A 872 -24.11 -10.88 -13.26
C GLU A 872 -24.01 -9.49 -12.59
N ILE A 873 -23.10 -8.65 -13.04
CA ILE A 873 -22.92 -7.31 -12.49
C ILE A 873 -23.32 -6.21 -13.47
N ILE A 874 -23.23 -6.44 -14.77
CA ILE A 874 -23.54 -5.42 -15.77
C ILE A 874 -25.02 -4.99 -15.64
N GLY A 875 -25.25 -3.68 -15.54
CA GLY A 875 -26.56 -3.07 -15.32
C GLY A 875 -26.92 -2.82 -13.86
N HIS A 876 -26.23 -3.47 -12.90
CA HIS A 876 -26.41 -3.12 -11.48
C HIS A 876 -25.89 -1.73 -11.15
N GLY A 877 -26.53 -1.09 -10.17
CA GLY A 877 -26.12 0.24 -9.71
C GLY A 877 -24.80 0.21 -8.95
N THR A 878 -24.00 1.21 -9.22
CA THR A 878 -22.72 1.43 -8.49
C THR A 878 -22.79 2.63 -7.56
N VAL A 879 -23.60 3.65 -7.86
CA VAL A 879 -23.88 4.81 -7.01
C VAL A 879 -25.37 5.04 -6.92
N PHE A 880 -25.88 5.15 -5.68
CA PHE A 880 -27.29 5.38 -5.39
C PHE A 880 -27.44 6.60 -4.50
N ASN A 881 -28.49 7.41 -4.75
CA ASN A 881 -28.90 8.49 -3.88
C ASN A 881 -30.32 8.21 -3.35
N VAL A 882 -30.42 7.86 -2.07
CA VAL A 882 -31.65 7.46 -1.41
C VAL A 882 -32.14 8.59 -0.50
N PRO A 883 -33.26 9.27 -0.81
CA PRO A 883 -33.88 10.26 0.06
C PRO A 883 -34.44 9.61 1.33
N VAL A 884 -34.08 10.15 2.51
CA VAL A 884 -34.58 9.69 3.81
C VAL A 884 -34.96 10.90 4.67
N GLY A 885 -36.25 11.08 4.96
CA GLY A 885 -36.71 12.27 5.67
C GLY A 885 -36.39 13.57 4.90
N ARG A 886 -35.56 14.47 5.45
CA ARG A 886 -35.09 15.70 4.79
C ARG A 886 -33.71 15.58 4.17
N GLY A 887 -32.98 14.53 4.47
CA GLY A 887 -31.61 14.26 3.99
C GLY A 887 -31.55 13.12 3.00
N ASN A 888 -30.34 12.62 2.79
CA ASN A 888 -30.03 11.59 1.80
C ASN A 888 -29.00 10.58 2.35
N VAL A 889 -29.08 9.33 1.86
CA VAL A 889 -28.03 8.35 1.95
C VAL A 889 -27.45 8.18 0.55
N LEU A 890 -26.16 8.48 0.39
CA LEU A 890 -25.40 8.25 -0.84
C LEU A 890 -24.58 6.97 -0.66
N ALA A 891 -24.94 5.94 -1.40
CA ALA A 891 -24.33 4.61 -1.31
C ALA A 891 -23.48 4.32 -2.55
N PHE A 892 -22.21 4.04 -2.33
CA PHE A 892 -21.27 3.56 -3.35
C PHE A 892 -21.02 2.07 -3.13
N THR A 893 -21.14 1.24 -4.17
CA THR A 893 -20.81 -0.20 -4.09
C THR A 893 -19.34 -0.48 -4.38
N PHE A 894 -18.53 0.54 -4.49
CA PHE A 894 -17.06 0.52 -4.60
C PHE A 894 -16.49 1.62 -3.71
N ASP A 895 -15.17 1.66 -3.56
CA ASP A 895 -14.49 2.71 -2.78
C ASP A 895 -13.83 3.73 -3.70
N PRO A 896 -14.40 4.93 -3.88
CA PRO A 896 -13.81 5.98 -4.69
C PRO A 896 -12.55 6.62 -4.07
N LEU A 897 -12.24 6.33 -2.81
CA LEU A 897 -11.06 6.83 -2.10
C LEU A 897 -9.98 5.74 -1.91
N HIS A 898 -10.11 4.60 -2.59
CA HIS A 898 -9.26 3.43 -2.42
C HIS A 898 -7.77 3.76 -2.54
N ARG A 899 -7.03 3.54 -1.45
CA ARG A 899 -5.56 3.61 -1.36
C ARG A 899 -4.93 4.91 -1.87
N PHE A 900 -5.66 6.03 -1.83
CA PHE A 900 -5.18 7.30 -2.44
C PHE A 900 -4.68 7.11 -3.89
N LEU A 901 -5.25 6.14 -4.58
CA LEU A 901 -4.89 5.78 -5.95
C LEU A 901 -6.00 6.16 -6.95
N ASN A 902 -7.27 6.19 -6.49
CA ASN A 902 -8.43 6.45 -7.35
C ASN A 902 -8.73 7.94 -7.48
N HIS A 903 -7.81 8.71 -8.04
CA HIS A 903 -7.99 10.16 -8.21
C HIS A 903 -9.10 10.50 -9.22
N HIS A 904 -9.40 9.59 -10.17
CA HIS A 904 -10.51 9.75 -11.10
C HIS A 904 -11.88 9.58 -10.43
N ASP A 905 -11.99 8.72 -9.42
CA ASP A 905 -13.26 8.38 -8.79
C ASP A 905 -13.61 9.32 -7.62
N ALA A 906 -12.60 9.84 -6.93
CA ALA A 906 -12.75 10.71 -5.75
C ALA A 906 -13.64 11.95 -5.97
N PRO A 907 -13.64 12.62 -7.15
CA PRO A 907 -14.51 13.77 -7.39
C PRO A 907 -16.00 13.51 -7.25
N MET A 908 -16.50 12.25 -7.31
CA MET A 908 -17.89 11.95 -6.97
C MET A 908 -18.21 12.24 -5.48
N VAL A 909 -17.23 11.99 -4.61
CA VAL A 909 -17.34 12.35 -3.17
C VAL A 909 -17.26 13.87 -3.00
N TRP A 910 -16.35 14.54 -3.72
CA TRP A 910 -16.26 16.01 -3.69
C TRP A 910 -17.52 16.68 -4.19
N ASN A 911 -18.13 16.14 -5.25
CA ASN A 911 -19.43 16.58 -5.74
C ASN A 911 -20.53 16.42 -4.68
N ALA A 912 -20.52 15.34 -3.92
CA ALA A 912 -21.45 15.12 -2.81
C ALA A 912 -21.24 16.17 -1.71
N LEU A 913 -20.01 16.50 -1.36
CA LEU A 913 -19.70 17.50 -0.35
C LEU A 913 -20.10 18.93 -0.80
N ILE A 914 -19.88 19.28 -2.08
CA ILE A 914 -20.27 20.57 -2.64
C ILE A 914 -21.80 20.71 -2.67
N ASN A 915 -22.53 19.63 -2.87
CA ASN A 915 -23.97 19.64 -3.10
C ASN A 915 -24.81 19.01 -1.97
N TRP A 916 -24.23 18.78 -0.81
CA TRP A 916 -24.81 18.01 0.29
C TRP A 916 -26.23 18.44 0.69
N ASP A 917 -26.55 19.74 0.59
CA ASP A 917 -27.86 20.36 0.95
C ASP A 917 -28.81 20.50 -0.24
N GLY A 918 -28.54 19.84 -1.39
CA GLY A 918 -29.33 19.97 -2.62
C GLY A 918 -29.34 18.76 -3.51
N LEU A 919 -29.27 17.53 -2.94
CA LEU A 919 -29.26 16.27 -3.69
C LEU A 919 -30.67 15.74 -4.04
N ARG A 920 -31.73 16.46 -3.73
CA ARG A 920 -33.11 16.11 -4.04
C ARG A 920 -33.55 16.59 -5.40
#